data_340e18dee42e31fe9d3a04527c3fc74d
#
_entry.id   340e18dee42e31fe9d3a04527c3fc74d
#
_cell.length_a   1.000
_cell.length_b   1.000
_cell.length_c   1.000
_cell.angle_alpha   90.00
_cell.angle_beta   90.00
_cell.angle_gamma   90.00
#
_symmetry.space_group_name_H-M   'P 1'
#
loop_
_entity.id
_entity.type
_entity.pdbx_description
1 polymer ?
#
loop_
_entity_poly.entity_id
_entity_poly.type
_entity_poly.pdbx_seq_one_letter_code
_entity_poly.pdbx_strand_id
1 'polypeptide(L)'
;LHTGFSAFNIADTQITLARSDKISVAATELGAFSYDKEGAQNGVSLEFAKISNSKIANKNGIFSGFESFGVQGVKFNIADLDLGVDKILLNEPFFNSEVSVNGAKSINDLAILSAISKNPASSKKIASAGDANPTDVNSTASGANSDSKKPAKSPALKFKIGEASVTGAKAKISESFIVKNNVHEIKDFSATLSGLSSNFAEPFGIKASLITGEITANADGKASIAPLNVGVNFSLNAPNLGVFNKYAAEFITGSIAGELTTQGQLKLSNAFSLEAKLSGKGLALSSGRDKIFSLASLNVAQIALSPNSLTLNKITLGSPAANISLNKDRRLNLLSLIRPTAQAKQAAKPAEAAPSRSAKSKANFAWSVKNISLSGGSLNFTDESLAAPFKLRISDMKASISEISPKRAADIKLSSLVSGSGLASITARVYPLDFKRKSDINVVLKEIPLVPVSPYTAKYIGNEIAGGKLNLKLAYKIDDGKLNASNDLNLDRFELGKEVQSKDALSLPIGLVVSILKDSDDQIDISLPLSGTLSDPKFSYGALVWGAVKKLLSDIVLSPFRFMGKIAGVDTKKLESIDFEAASSEILISENSKIDDLAKVAKAKPELKIILNSAYNEKLDTHEFQRRSLQNTLTLMSNKQGLSTDEAIAALKIKYGIKSGGDEAMEELIGAQKFTRSRLDELALARATAVQAALVQRGVSASRIEIKKPSEAELKQNSFIPLSLGVER
;
A
#
# COMPACT_ATOMS: atom_id res chain seq x y z
N LEU A 1 66.53 -19.85 -45.22
CA LEU A 1 66.93 -18.49 -44.86
C LEU A 1 66.42 -18.16 -43.45
N HIS A 2 67.34 -17.87 -42.56
CA HIS A 2 67.05 -17.40 -41.21
C HIS A 2 67.62 -15.98 -41.08
N THR A 3 66.78 -15.00 -40.66
CA THR A 3 67.25 -13.63 -40.43
C THR A 3 66.44 -13.07 -39.25
N GLY A 4 67.08 -12.21 -38.45
CA GLY A 4 66.42 -11.61 -37.29
C GLY A 4 67.36 -10.69 -36.54
N PHE A 5 66.83 -10.12 -35.43
CA PHE A 5 67.54 -9.34 -34.42
C PHE A 5 67.18 -9.81 -33.02
N SER A 6 68.06 -9.57 -32.06
CA SER A 6 67.84 -10.01 -30.68
C SER A 6 67.03 -9.01 -29.83
N ALA A 7 67.19 -7.72 -30.07
CA ALA A 7 66.41 -6.66 -29.40
C ALA A 7 66.52 -5.32 -30.13
N PHE A 8 65.46 -4.47 -29.95
CA PHE A 8 65.43 -3.11 -30.46
C PHE A 8 64.70 -2.21 -29.48
N ASN A 9 65.24 -1.02 -29.21
CA ASN A 9 64.64 -0.11 -28.27
C ASN A 9 64.60 1.34 -28.80
N ILE A 10 63.48 2.04 -28.67
CA ILE A 10 63.30 3.46 -28.97
C ILE A 10 62.82 4.14 -27.72
N ALA A 11 63.54 5.19 -27.29
CA ALA A 11 63.13 5.98 -26.11
C ALA A 11 62.56 7.35 -26.48
N ASP A 12 61.75 7.92 -25.61
CA ASP A 12 61.27 9.30 -25.63
C ASP A 12 60.63 9.78 -26.93
N THR A 13 59.73 9.00 -27.46
CA THR A 13 58.99 9.34 -28.69
C THR A 13 57.81 10.28 -28.39
N GLN A 14 57.75 11.39 -29.12
CA GLN A 14 56.60 12.33 -29.05
C GLN A 14 56.01 12.53 -30.46
N ILE A 15 54.71 12.30 -30.58
CA ILE A 15 53.94 12.51 -31.80
C ILE A 15 52.97 13.66 -31.56
N THR A 16 53.11 14.75 -32.35
CA THR A 16 52.15 15.85 -32.32
C THR A 16 51.12 15.68 -33.42
N LEU A 17 49.84 15.63 -33.03
CA LEU A 17 48.73 15.51 -33.96
C LEU A 17 48.19 16.89 -34.31
N ALA A 18 47.28 16.98 -35.27
CA ALA A 18 46.63 18.22 -35.62
C ALA A 18 45.89 18.83 -34.36
N ARG A 19 45.88 20.15 -34.27
CA ARG A 19 45.22 20.92 -33.16
C ARG A 19 45.86 20.73 -31.78
N SER A 20 47.15 20.53 -31.68
CA SER A 20 47.91 20.45 -30.43
C SER A 20 47.70 19.19 -29.59
N ASP A 21 47.03 18.16 -30.11
CA ASP A 21 46.95 16.89 -29.42
C ASP A 21 48.33 16.20 -29.48
N LYS A 22 48.75 15.60 -28.38
CA LYS A 22 50.06 14.99 -28.24
C LYS A 22 49.95 13.58 -27.74
N ILE A 23 50.71 12.67 -28.34
CA ILE A 23 50.96 11.32 -27.81
C ILE A 23 52.45 11.27 -27.44
N SER A 24 52.73 10.93 -26.21
CA SER A 24 54.11 10.70 -25.73
C SER A 24 54.27 9.23 -25.29
N VAL A 25 55.39 8.64 -25.61
CA VAL A 25 55.76 7.27 -25.27
C VAL A 25 57.19 7.30 -24.74
N ALA A 26 57.40 6.81 -23.52
CA ALA A 26 58.74 6.83 -22.90
C ALA A 26 59.66 5.77 -23.50
N ALA A 27 59.15 4.57 -23.78
CA ALA A 27 59.97 3.53 -24.42
C ALA A 27 59.12 2.61 -25.31
N THR A 28 59.71 2.17 -26.39
CA THR A 28 59.23 1.09 -27.27
C THR A 28 60.32 0.04 -27.34
N GLU A 29 60.00 -1.16 -26.92
CA GLU A 29 60.95 -2.30 -26.85
C GLU A 29 60.42 -3.42 -27.73
N LEU A 30 61.33 -3.98 -28.58
CA LEU A 30 61.03 -5.18 -29.36
C LEU A 30 62.03 -6.26 -28.92
N GLY A 31 61.54 -7.45 -28.62
CA GLY A 31 62.33 -8.64 -28.33
C GLY A 31 62.79 -9.31 -29.61
N ALA A 32 63.36 -10.50 -29.49
CA ALA A 32 63.88 -11.25 -30.59
C ALA A 32 62.91 -11.42 -31.77
N PHE A 33 63.29 -11.03 -32.92
CA PHE A 33 62.58 -11.21 -34.19
C PHE A 33 63.30 -12.20 -35.06
N SER A 34 62.57 -13.16 -35.63
CA SER A 34 63.12 -14.07 -36.64
C SER A 34 62.21 -14.23 -37.86
N TYR A 35 62.75 -14.40 -38.96
CA TYR A 35 62.10 -14.86 -40.19
C TYR A 35 62.76 -16.13 -40.66
N ASP A 36 62.04 -17.21 -40.76
CA ASP A 36 62.50 -18.52 -41.17
C ASP A 36 61.81 -18.94 -42.45
N LYS A 37 62.59 -19.33 -43.40
CA LYS A 37 62.13 -19.92 -44.65
C LYS A 37 62.81 -21.28 -44.87
N GLU A 38 62.05 -22.34 -44.61
CA GLU A 38 62.49 -23.73 -44.82
C GLU A 38 61.48 -24.45 -45.72
N GLY A 39 61.88 -24.70 -46.98
CA GLY A 39 60.98 -25.30 -47.96
C GLY A 39 59.72 -24.49 -48.25
N ALA A 40 58.60 -25.11 -48.08
CA ALA A 40 57.27 -24.47 -48.19
C ALA A 40 56.82 -23.74 -46.92
N GLN A 41 57.56 -23.86 -45.84
CA GLN A 41 57.19 -23.16 -44.54
C GLN A 41 57.92 -21.82 -44.49
N ASN A 42 57.11 -20.73 -44.46
CA ASN A 42 57.55 -19.37 -44.26
C ASN A 42 56.91 -18.84 -42.97
N GLY A 43 57.75 -18.55 -41.99
CA GLY A 43 57.26 -18.08 -40.68
C GLY A 43 57.97 -16.82 -40.21
N VAL A 44 57.18 -15.96 -39.51
CA VAL A 44 57.74 -14.82 -38.78
C VAL A 44 57.46 -15.06 -37.31
N SER A 45 58.39 -14.83 -36.41
CA SER A 45 58.22 -14.82 -34.99
C SER A 45 58.73 -13.53 -34.37
N LEU A 46 58.03 -13.06 -33.34
CA LEU A 46 58.43 -11.94 -32.51
C LEU A 46 58.20 -12.34 -31.06
N GLU A 47 59.24 -12.34 -30.25
CA GLU A 47 59.14 -12.74 -28.84
C GLU A 47 58.24 -11.82 -28.07
N PHE A 48 58.44 -10.51 -28.15
CA PHE A 48 57.56 -9.50 -27.61
C PHE A 48 57.69 -8.14 -28.31
N ALA A 49 56.64 -7.34 -28.23
CA ALA A 49 56.64 -5.90 -28.44
C ALA A 49 56.01 -5.22 -27.23
N LYS A 50 56.63 -4.17 -26.71
CA LYS A 50 56.17 -3.44 -25.55
C LYS A 50 56.29 -1.93 -25.74
N ILE A 51 55.26 -1.21 -25.41
CA ILE A 51 55.20 0.24 -25.35
C ILE A 51 54.99 0.63 -23.88
N SER A 52 55.84 1.51 -23.35
CA SER A 52 55.79 1.90 -21.92
C SER A 52 55.47 3.37 -21.74
N ASN A 53 54.72 3.68 -20.68
CA ASN A 53 54.40 5.04 -20.21
C ASN A 53 53.79 5.94 -21.32
N SER A 54 52.78 5.46 -22.02
CA SER A 54 52.08 6.25 -23.02
C SER A 54 51.12 7.24 -22.36
N LYS A 55 51.13 8.48 -22.83
CA LYS A 55 50.23 9.55 -22.42
C LYS A 55 49.63 10.25 -23.62
N ILE A 56 48.34 10.52 -23.54
CA ILE A 56 47.58 11.23 -24.56
C ILE A 56 47.08 12.52 -23.94
N ALA A 57 47.45 13.65 -24.54
CA ALA A 57 47.08 14.98 -24.07
C ALA A 57 46.36 15.78 -25.16
N ASN A 58 45.46 16.64 -24.74
CA ASN A 58 44.87 17.70 -25.57
C ASN A 58 45.20 19.07 -24.95
N LYS A 59 44.58 20.13 -25.46
CA LYS A 59 44.77 21.50 -24.96
C LYS A 59 44.42 21.67 -23.45
N ASN A 60 43.68 20.75 -22.87
CA ASN A 60 43.21 20.79 -21.47
C ASN A 60 44.12 19.91 -20.56
N GLY A 61 45.13 19.26 -21.08
CA GLY A 61 46.04 18.42 -20.33
C GLY A 61 45.96 16.93 -20.70
N ILE A 62 46.62 16.11 -19.89
CA ILE A 62 46.67 14.65 -20.11
C ILE A 62 45.33 14.08 -19.67
N PHE A 63 44.62 13.37 -20.52
CA PHE A 63 43.33 12.77 -20.22
C PHE A 63 43.29 11.25 -20.37
N SER A 64 44.26 10.63 -21.03
CA SER A 64 44.35 9.18 -21.19
C SER A 64 45.80 8.72 -21.28
N GLY A 65 46.05 7.46 -21.03
CA GLY A 65 47.36 6.82 -21.15
C GLY A 65 47.35 5.44 -20.54
N PHE A 66 48.52 4.82 -20.51
CA PHE A 66 48.74 3.50 -19.89
C PHE A 66 50.17 3.37 -19.40
N GLU A 67 50.41 2.50 -18.42
CA GLU A 67 51.76 2.16 -17.99
C GLU A 67 52.47 1.34 -19.02
N SER A 68 51.87 0.26 -19.51
CA SER A 68 52.45 -0.52 -20.61
C SER A 68 51.36 -1.20 -21.46
N PHE A 69 51.66 -1.31 -22.74
CA PHE A 69 50.99 -2.18 -23.72
C PHE A 69 52.00 -3.15 -24.27
N GLY A 70 51.71 -4.43 -24.25
CA GLY A 70 52.59 -5.47 -24.69
C GLY A 70 51.89 -6.56 -25.50
N VAL A 71 52.59 -7.09 -26.47
CA VAL A 71 52.22 -8.28 -27.24
C VAL A 71 53.39 -9.27 -27.13
N GLN A 72 53.10 -10.52 -26.80
CA GLN A 72 54.09 -11.57 -26.55
C GLN A 72 53.79 -12.82 -27.37
N GLY A 73 54.84 -13.50 -27.80
CA GLY A 73 54.77 -14.80 -28.46
C GLY A 73 54.05 -14.76 -29.80
N VAL A 74 54.34 -13.74 -30.63
CA VAL A 74 53.75 -13.62 -31.98
C VAL A 74 54.42 -14.60 -32.92
N LYS A 75 53.59 -15.44 -33.55
CA LYS A 75 54.02 -16.40 -34.59
C LYS A 75 53.05 -16.26 -35.76
N PHE A 76 53.60 -16.05 -36.96
CA PHE A 76 52.77 -15.93 -38.14
C PHE A 76 53.32 -16.88 -39.25
N ASN A 77 52.51 -17.86 -39.60
CA ASN A 77 52.73 -18.72 -40.73
C ASN A 77 52.19 -18.06 -42.01
N ILE A 78 53.05 -17.62 -42.88
CA ILE A 78 52.66 -16.87 -44.08
C ILE A 78 51.99 -17.79 -45.11
N ALA A 79 52.37 -19.07 -45.19
CA ALA A 79 51.78 -20.01 -46.13
C ALA A 79 50.33 -20.35 -45.82
N ASP A 80 50.00 -20.53 -44.54
CA ASP A 80 48.70 -20.91 -44.07
C ASP A 80 47.86 -19.70 -43.61
N LEU A 81 48.42 -18.49 -43.62
CA LEU A 81 47.89 -17.26 -43.08
C LEU A 81 47.39 -17.46 -41.61
N ASP A 82 48.21 -18.13 -40.80
CA ASP A 82 47.87 -18.45 -39.41
C ASP A 82 48.71 -17.60 -38.42
N LEU A 83 48.02 -16.77 -37.62
CA LEU A 83 48.61 -15.88 -36.64
C LEU A 83 48.33 -16.40 -35.21
N GLY A 84 49.38 -16.83 -34.53
CA GLY A 84 49.37 -17.10 -33.09
C GLY A 84 49.88 -15.89 -32.30
N VAL A 85 49.21 -15.56 -31.23
CA VAL A 85 49.65 -14.56 -30.24
C VAL A 85 49.46 -15.17 -28.87
N ASP A 86 50.54 -15.31 -28.08
CA ASP A 86 50.38 -15.90 -26.73
C ASP A 86 49.67 -14.93 -25.80
N LYS A 87 50.09 -13.65 -25.74
CA LYS A 87 49.48 -12.65 -24.85
C LYS A 87 49.44 -11.26 -25.48
N ILE A 88 48.33 -10.56 -25.19
CA ILE A 88 48.15 -9.12 -25.39
C ILE A 88 47.85 -8.51 -24.03
N LEU A 89 48.69 -7.59 -23.56
CA LEU A 89 48.62 -7.04 -22.21
C LEU A 89 48.50 -5.52 -22.26
N LEU A 90 47.52 -4.95 -21.55
CA LEU A 90 47.38 -3.51 -21.35
C LEU A 90 47.33 -3.25 -19.84
N ASN A 91 48.39 -2.64 -19.30
CA ASN A 91 48.56 -2.42 -17.87
C ASN A 91 48.30 -0.96 -17.52
N GLU A 92 47.58 -0.78 -16.44
CA GLU A 92 47.15 0.50 -15.83
C GLU A 92 46.73 1.57 -16.85
N PRO A 93 45.84 1.25 -17.80
CA PRO A 93 45.29 2.29 -18.62
C PRO A 93 44.43 3.23 -17.75
N PHE A 94 44.55 4.52 -18.02
CA PHE A 94 43.71 5.50 -17.34
C PHE A 94 42.98 6.39 -18.35
N PHE A 95 41.77 6.84 -17.90
CA PHE A 95 40.93 7.66 -18.73
C PHE A 95 40.18 8.69 -17.86
N ASN A 96 40.31 9.99 -18.19
CA ASN A 96 39.60 11.07 -17.55
C ASN A 96 38.65 11.72 -18.56
N SER A 97 37.37 11.74 -18.29
CA SER A 97 36.38 12.32 -19.20
C SER A 97 35.36 13.16 -18.43
N GLU A 98 34.85 14.18 -19.13
CA GLU A 98 33.68 14.93 -18.68
C GLU A 98 32.48 14.54 -19.57
N VAL A 99 31.41 14.02 -18.96
CA VAL A 99 30.17 13.70 -19.64
C VAL A 99 29.15 14.80 -19.35
N SER A 100 28.72 15.50 -20.37
CA SER A 100 27.66 16.49 -20.29
C SER A 100 26.41 16.01 -21.04
N VAL A 101 25.34 16.79 -21.01
CA VAL A 101 24.10 16.51 -21.77
C VAL A 101 24.37 16.27 -23.27
N ASN A 102 25.49 16.78 -23.81
CA ASN A 102 25.89 16.67 -25.21
C ASN A 102 26.91 15.56 -25.46
N GLY A 103 27.16 14.66 -24.50
CA GLY A 103 28.11 13.54 -24.62
C GLY A 103 29.50 13.82 -23.99
N ALA A 104 30.43 12.85 -24.15
CA ALA A 104 31.76 12.91 -23.56
C ALA A 104 32.67 13.92 -24.31
N LYS A 105 33.05 15.00 -23.65
CA LYS A 105 33.85 16.09 -24.25
C LYS A 105 35.27 15.65 -24.59
N SER A 106 35.95 14.90 -23.72
CA SER A 106 37.34 14.54 -23.90
C SER A 106 37.60 13.66 -25.13
N ILE A 107 36.66 12.75 -25.43
CA ILE A 107 36.76 11.88 -26.61
C ILE A 107 36.36 12.65 -27.89
N ASN A 108 35.30 13.46 -27.80
CA ASN A 108 34.80 14.23 -28.95
C ASN A 108 35.75 15.33 -29.38
N ASP A 109 36.62 15.80 -28.48
CA ASP A 109 37.65 16.84 -28.80
C ASP A 109 38.93 16.28 -29.42
N LEU A 110 39.08 14.95 -29.55
CA LEU A 110 40.23 14.35 -30.24
C LEU A 110 40.14 14.62 -31.75
N ALA A 111 41.12 15.31 -32.27
CA ALA A 111 41.19 15.65 -33.70
C ALA A 111 41.23 14.38 -34.59
N ILE A 112 41.85 13.30 -34.09
CA ILE A 112 41.96 12.01 -34.79
C ILE A 112 40.57 11.34 -34.98
N LEU A 113 39.70 11.39 -34.01
CA LEU A 113 38.36 10.82 -34.14
C LEU A 113 37.47 11.66 -35.08
N SER A 114 37.65 12.98 -35.09
CA SER A 114 36.99 13.85 -36.06
C SER A 114 37.48 13.64 -37.49
N ALA A 115 38.74 13.26 -37.68
CA ALA A 115 39.30 12.92 -38.98
C ALA A 115 38.82 11.54 -39.48
N ILE A 116 38.71 10.54 -38.59
CA ILE A 116 38.17 9.21 -38.92
C ILE A 116 36.68 9.30 -39.25
N SER A 117 35.89 10.10 -38.52
CA SER A 117 34.47 10.26 -38.78
C SER A 117 34.12 11.05 -40.05
N LYS A 118 35.09 11.83 -40.57
CA LYS A 118 34.95 12.59 -41.83
C LYS A 118 35.37 11.83 -43.07
N ASN A 119 35.86 10.63 -42.94
CA ASN A 119 36.24 9.80 -44.10
C ASN A 119 35.05 8.90 -44.50
N PRO A 120 34.26 9.26 -45.55
CA PRO A 120 33.03 8.54 -45.89
C PRO A 120 33.25 7.18 -46.53
N ALA A 121 34.52 6.77 -46.71
CA ALA A 121 34.86 5.48 -47.38
C ALA A 121 34.67 4.24 -46.47
N SER A 122 34.61 4.38 -45.14
CA SER A 122 34.49 3.24 -44.22
C SER A 122 33.10 2.98 -43.67
N SER A 123 32.12 3.90 -43.88
CA SER A 123 30.78 3.75 -43.29
C SER A 123 29.71 3.12 -44.22
N LYS A 124 30.08 2.72 -45.45
CA LYS A 124 29.15 2.18 -46.44
C LYS A 124 29.08 0.65 -46.53
N LYS A 125 29.73 -0.11 -45.65
CA LYS A 125 29.78 -1.58 -45.75
C LYS A 125 29.32 -2.38 -44.53
N ILE A 126 28.71 -1.76 -43.53
CA ILE A 126 28.21 -2.49 -42.34
C ILE A 126 26.66 -2.40 -42.17
N ALA A 127 25.98 -1.66 -43.04
CA ALA A 127 24.52 -1.48 -42.94
C ALA A 127 23.79 -2.03 -44.18
N SER A 128 24.02 -3.30 -44.54
CA SER A 128 23.04 -4.01 -45.38
C SER A 128 23.35 -5.52 -45.41
N ALA A 129 23.01 -6.21 -44.33
CA ALA A 129 22.83 -7.65 -44.32
C ALA A 129 21.60 -7.93 -43.40
N GLY A 130 20.44 -7.62 -43.90
CA GLY A 130 19.19 -7.90 -43.20
C GLY A 130 18.04 -7.22 -43.93
N ASP A 131 17.59 -7.77 -45.03
CA ASP A 131 16.24 -7.80 -45.56
C ASP A 131 16.28 -8.09 -47.07
N ALA A 132 16.21 -9.34 -47.43
CA ALA A 132 15.84 -9.77 -48.77
C ALA A 132 14.70 -10.78 -48.61
N ASN A 133 13.51 -10.31 -48.82
CA ASN A 133 12.31 -11.11 -49.01
C ASN A 133 12.32 -11.63 -50.45
N PRO A 134 12.09 -12.93 -50.71
CA PRO A 134 12.04 -13.47 -52.05
C PRO A 134 10.61 -13.50 -52.59
N THR A 135 10.28 -12.60 -53.46
CA THR A 135 9.21 -12.86 -54.49
C THR A 135 9.49 -11.99 -55.70
N ASP A 136 9.62 -12.62 -56.76
CA ASP A 136 9.07 -12.50 -58.09
C ASP A 136 10.06 -12.69 -59.25
N VAL A 137 9.65 -13.58 -60.00
CA VAL A 137 10.07 -14.36 -61.15
C VAL A 137 10.01 -13.58 -62.46
N ASN A 138 10.77 -14.05 -63.41
CA ASN A 138 10.64 -14.04 -64.87
C ASN A 138 11.15 -12.83 -65.66
N SER A 139 12.27 -13.06 -66.29
CA SER A 139 12.32 -12.87 -67.76
C SER A 139 13.50 -13.59 -68.38
N THR A 140 13.19 -14.33 -69.39
CA THR A 140 14.03 -15.06 -70.33
C THR A 140 15.00 -14.15 -71.12
N ALA A 141 16.27 -14.56 -71.25
CA ALA A 141 16.99 -14.45 -72.51
C ALA A 141 18.30 -15.25 -72.49
N SER A 142 18.35 -16.14 -73.42
CA SER A 142 19.39 -16.90 -74.09
C SER A 142 20.85 -16.51 -73.97
N GLY A 143 21.70 -17.54 -73.71
CA GLY A 143 22.88 -17.96 -74.45
C GLY A 143 24.12 -17.10 -74.43
N ALA A 144 25.11 -17.57 -73.65
CA ALA A 144 26.50 -17.70 -74.11
C ALA A 144 27.29 -18.48 -73.09
N ASN A 145 27.86 -19.62 -73.51
CA ASN A 145 28.88 -20.40 -72.83
C ASN A 145 30.11 -19.51 -72.60
N SER A 146 30.50 -19.29 -71.36
CA SER A 146 31.93 -19.01 -71.05
C SER A 146 32.25 -19.70 -69.73
N ASP A 147 33.09 -20.73 -69.83
CA ASP A 147 33.82 -21.35 -68.74
C ASP A 147 34.58 -20.28 -67.95
N SER A 148 33.96 -19.68 -66.95
CA SER A 148 34.67 -18.89 -65.95
C SER A 148 34.89 -19.77 -64.71
N LYS A 149 36.11 -20.27 -64.57
CA LYS A 149 36.67 -20.81 -63.31
C LYS A 149 36.22 -19.90 -62.17
N LYS A 150 35.48 -20.43 -61.23
CA LYS A 150 35.22 -19.75 -59.90
C LYS A 150 36.59 -19.29 -59.39
N PRO A 151 36.74 -18.00 -59.03
CA PRO A 151 37.98 -17.56 -58.39
C PRO A 151 38.16 -18.40 -57.12
N ALA A 152 39.34 -19.02 -56.99
CA ALA A 152 39.69 -19.72 -55.74
C ALA A 152 39.57 -18.78 -54.62
N LYS A 153 38.75 -19.16 -53.61
CA LYS A 153 38.60 -18.37 -52.37
C LYS A 153 39.99 -18.17 -51.78
N SER A 154 40.50 -16.93 -51.76
CA SER A 154 41.75 -16.60 -51.07
C SER A 154 41.65 -17.15 -49.63
N PRO A 155 42.71 -17.81 -49.12
CA PRO A 155 42.69 -18.35 -47.78
C PRO A 155 42.40 -17.23 -46.79
N ALA A 156 41.41 -17.45 -45.90
CA ALA A 156 41.03 -16.47 -44.85
C ALA A 156 42.12 -16.49 -43.77
N LEU A 157 42.49 -15.31 -43.26
CA LEU A 157 43.40 -15.18 -42.13
C LEU A 157 42.83 -15.94 -40.91
N LYS A 158 43.60 -16.91 -40.44
CA LYS A 158 43.34 -17.59 -39.16
C LYS A 158 44.10 -16.87 -38.06
N PHE A 159 43.51 -16.78 -36.89
CA PHE A 159 44.24 -16.28 -35.73
C PHE A 159 43.84 -17.03 -34.46
N LYS A 160 44.78 -17.08 -33.50
CA LYS A 160 44.57 -17.58 -32.16
C LYS A 160 45.30 -16.69 -31.15
N ILE A 161 44.57 -16.14 -30.19
CA ILE A 161 45.10 -15.32 -29.09
C ILE A 161 44.91 -16.12 -27.80
N GLY A 162 46.02 -16.49 -27.15
CA GLY A 162 45.98 -17.23 -25.88
C GLY A 162 45.32 -16.45 -24.77
N GLU A 163 45.78 -15.22 -24.57
CA GLU A 163 45.27 -14.30 -23.58
C GLU A 163 45.29 -12.86 -24.08
N ALA A 164 44.20 -12.14 -23.87
CA ALA A 164 44.15 -10.68 -24.01
C ALA A 164 43.65 -10.09 -22.71
N SER A 165 44.43 -9.25 -22.03
CA SER A 165 44.09 -8.71 -20.71
C SER A 165 44.31 -7.21 -20.58
N VAL A 166 43.45 -6.61 -19.79
CA VAL A 166 43.55 -5.26 -19.24
C VAL A 166 43.63 -5.39 -17.73
N THR A 167 44.65 -4.80 -17.10
CA THR A 167 44.82 -4.85 -15.64
C THR A 167 44.96 -3.47 -15.06
N GLY A 168 44.34 -3.22 -13.91
CA GLY A 168 44.47 -1.98 -13.16
C GLY A 168 43.96 -0.73 -13.87
N ALA A 169 43.01 -0.87 -14.80
CA ALA A 169 42.42 0.27 -15.49
C ALA A 169 41.72 1.24 -14.54
N LYS A 170 41.96 2.54 -14.69
CA LYS A 170 41.42 3.61 -13.85
C LYS A 170 40.64 4.60 -14.69
N ALA A 171 39.53 5.11 -14.19
CA ALA A 171 38.81 6.17 -14.89
C ALA A 171 38.19 7.17 -13.89
N LYS A 172 38.24 8.45 -14.26
CA LYS A 172 37.49 9.51 -13.61
C LYS A 172 36.50 10.09 -14.61
N ILE A 173 35.21 9.94 -14.32
CA ILE A 173 34.15 10.41 -15.19
C ILE A 173 33.38 11.48 -14.40
N SER A 174 33.56 12.74 -14.80
CA SER A 174 32.79 13.86 -14.26
C SER A 174 31.48 13.94 -15.03
N GLU A 175 30.37 13.83 -14.34
CA GLU A 175 29.04 13.95 -14.94
C GLU A 175 28.30 15.18 -14.40
N SER A 176 27.51 15.81 -15.24
CA SER A 176 26.59 16.90 -14.87
C SER A 176 25.19 16.65 -15.45
N PHE A 177 24.93 15.43 -15.82
CA PHE A 177 23.69 15.02 -16.49
C PHE A 177 22.54 14.76 -15.51
N ILE A 178 22.79 13.95 -14.46
CA ILE A 178 21.83 13.65 -13.39
C ILE A 178 22.13 14.50 -12.17
N VAL A 179 23.39 14.49 -11.71
CA VAL A 179 23.84 15.23 -10.54
C VAL A 179 24.95 16.19 -10.95
N LYS A 180 24.74 17.50 -10.77
CA LYS A 180 25.72 18.52 -11.15
C LYS A 180 27.07 18.31 -10.48
N ASN A 181 28.14 18.30 -11.28
CA ASN A 181 29.54 18.13 -10.85
C ASN A 181 29.81 16.83 -10.06
N ASN A 182 29.12 15.75 -10.39
CA ASN A 182 29.40 14.45 -9.77
C ASN A 182 30.56 13.76 -10.46
N VAL A 183 31.44 13.17 -9.67
CA VAL A 183 32.62 12.45 -10.17
C VAL A 183 32.49 10.98 -9.80
N HIS A 184 32.54 10.13 -10.83
CA HIS A 184 32.64 8.69 -10.70
C HIS A 184 34.09 8.27 -10.87
N GLU A 185 34.60 7.52 -9.92
CA GLU A 185 35.96 7.01 -9.97
C GLU A 185 35.93 5.49 -10.06
N ILE A 186 36.38 4.97 -11.19
CA ILE A 186 36.80 3.57 -11.33
C ILE A 186 38.22 3.49 -10.81
N LYS A 187 38.38 2.80 -9.66
CA LYS A 187 39.68 2.66 -9.00
C LYS A 187 40.53 1.54 -9.62
N ASP A 188 39.82 0.50 -10.03
CA ASP A 188 40.43 -0.67 -10.69
C ASP A 188 39.38 -1.33 -11.60
N PHE A 189 39.73 -1.54 -12.84
CA PHE A 189 39.04 -2.44 -13.74
C PHE A 189 40.05 -3.36 -14.37
N SER A 190 39.82 -4.65 -14.26
CA SER A 190 40.66 -5.66 -14.88
C SER A 190 39.77 -6.64 -15.64
N ALA A 191 40.20 -7.02 -16.84
CA ALA A 191 39.49 -7.97 -17.69
C ALA A 191 40.48 -8.86 -18.46
N THR A 192 40.09 -10.12 -18.61
CA THR A 192 40.90 -11.12 -19.37
C THR A 192 39.98 -11.91 -20.29
N LEU A 193 40.35 -11.99 -21.53
CA LEU A 193 39.81 -12.91 -22.53
C LEU A 193 40.84 -14.01 -22.78
N SER A 194 40.44 -15.26 -22.79
CA SER A 194 41.35 -16.40 -22.97
C SER A 194 40.86 -17.34 -24.06
N GLY A 195 41.76 -17.69 -24.98
CA GLY A 195 41.49 -18.63 -26.06
C GLY A 195 40.64 -18.06 -27.20
N LEU A 196 40.78 -16.76 -27.51
CA LEU A 196 40.07 -16.14 -28.62
C LEU A 196 40.66 -16.61 -29.95
N SER A 197 39.82 -17.08 -30.89
CA SER A 197 40.27 -17.56 -32.19
C SER A 197 39.40 -17.06 -33.34
N SER A 198 39.94 -17.17 -34.58
CA SER A 198 39.19 -16.90 -35.80
C SER A 198 38.05 -17.90 -36.07
N ASN A 199 38.04 -19.04 -35.36
CA ASN A 199 36.87 -19.90 -35.29
C ASN A 199 35.87 -19.33 -34.25
N PHE A 200 35.05 -18.44 -34.67
CA PHE A 200 34.09 -17.73 -33.81
C PHE A 200 33.05 -18.63 -33.17
N ALA A 201 32.96 -19.91 -33.55
CA ALA A 201 32.11 -20.90 -32.88
C ALA A 201 32.77 -21.48 -31.63
N GLU A 202 34.11 -21.42 -31.53
CA GLU A 202 34.81 -21.85 -30.33
C GLU A 202 34.55 -20.89 -29.17
N PRO A 203 34.21 -21.40 -27.98
CA PRO A 203 34.02 -20.57 -26.81
C PRO A 203 35.36 -20.10 -26.23
N PHE A 204 35.48 -18.81 -25.97
CA PHE A 204 36.58 -18.19 -25.24
C PHE A 204 36.20 -17.82 -23.82
N GLY A 205 37.16 -17.82 -22.91
CA GLY A 205 36.97 -17.46 -21.51
C GLY A 205 36.87 -15.94 -21.32
N ILE A 206 36.06 -15.51 -20.36
CA ILE A 206 35.93 -14.12 -19.93
C ILE A 206 36.08 -14.08 -18.40
N LYS A 207 36.95 -13.19 -17.89
CA LYS A 207 37.02 -12.80 -16.48
C LYS A 207 37.06 -11.28 -16.42
N ALA A 208 36.36 -10.68 -15.48
CA ALA A 208 36.41 -9.24 -15.24
C ALA A 208 36.21 -8.93 -13.77
N SER A 209 36.84 -7.87 -13.30
CA SER A 209 36.64 -7.29 -11.96
C SER A 209 36.56 -5.77 -12.06
N LEU A 210 35.76 -5.16 -11.19
CA LEU A 210 35.58 -3.72 -11.14
C LEU A 210 35.53 -3.27 -9.68
N ILE A 211 36.26 -2.19 -9.35
CA ILE A 211 36.19 -1.47 -8.08
C ILE A 211 35.88 -0.01 -8.41
N THR A 212 34.73 0.47 -7.90
CA THR A 212 34.31 1.87 -8.03
C THR A 212 33.80 2.37 -6.69
N GLY A 213 34.50 3.35 -6.12
CA GLY A 213 34.26 3.75 -4.73
C GLY A 213 34.49 2.57 -3.76
N GLU A 214 33.42 2.15 -3.09
CA GLU A 214 33.39 0.96 -2.21
C GLU A 214 32.71 -0.25 -2.87
N ILE A 215 32.17 -0.08 -4.08
CA ILE A 215 31.45 -1.12 -4.80
C ILE A 215 32.45 -2.00 -5.53
N THR A 216 32.27 -3.32 -5.41
CA THR A 216 33.03 -4.32 -6.15
C THR A 216 32.10 -5.18 -7.00
N ALA A 217 32.55 -5.49 -8.22
CA ALA A 217 31.85 -6.41 -9.10
C ALA A 217 32.85 -7.36 -9.76
N ASN A 218 32.44 -8.62 -9.93
CA ASN A 218 33.23 -9.63 -10.62
C ASN A 218 32.36 -10.36 -11.63
N ALA A 219 32.96 -10.81 -12.70
CA ALA A 219 32.31 -11.62 -13.72
C ALA A 219 33.29 -12.69 -14.23
N ASP A 220 32.80 -13.92 -14.42
CA ASP A 220 33.56 -15.01 -15.01
C ASP A 220 32.67 -15.91 -15.86
N GLY A 221 33.18 -16.41 -16.97
CA GLY A 221 32.40 -17.26 -17.85
C GLY A 221 33.01 -17.54 -19.20
N LYS A 222 32.15 -17.87 -20.15
CA LYS A 222 32.55 -18.15 -21.53
C LYS A 222 31.61 -17.49 -22.53
N ALA A 223 32.15 -17.13 -23.68
CA ALA A 223 31.36 -16.64 -24.81
C ALA A 223 31.84 -17.23 -26.14
N SER A 224 30.94 -17.30 -27.13
CA SER A 224 31.24 -17.52 -28.53
C SER A 224 30.58 -16.41 -29.36
N ILE A 225 31.13 -16.14 -30.57
CA ILE A 225 30.67 -15.01 -31.41
C ILE A 225 29.64 -15.46 -32.44
N ALA A 226 29.91 -16.62 -33.09
CA ALA A 226 29.02 -17.12 -34.13
C ALA A 226 28.77 -18.65 -34.00
N PRO A 227 27.62 -19.06 -33.40
CA PRO A 227 26.53 -18.21 -32.92
C PRO A 227 26.91 -17.45 -31.65
N LEU A 228 26.29 -16.27 -31.47
CA LEU A 228 26.46 -15.51 -30.23
C LEU A 228 25.92 -16.31 -29.06
N ASN A 229 26.78 -16.68 -28.13
CA ASN A 229 26.40 -17.33 -26.90
C ASN A 229 27.31 -16.81 -25.78
N VAL A 230 26.71 -16.29 -24.73
CA VAL A 230 27.42 -15.76 -23.56
C VAL A 230 26.84 -16.41 -22.33
N GLY A 231 27.67 -17.00 -21.48
CA GLY A 231 27.29 -17.55 -20.18
C GLY A 231 28.28 -17.01 -19.15
N VAL A 232 27.84 -16.07 -18.32
CA VAL A 232 28.70 -15.35 -17.37
C VAL A 232 28.09 -15.43 -15.98
N ASN A 233 28.84 -15.92 -14.99
CA ASN A 233 28.56 -15.75 -13.59
C ASN A 233 28.99 -14.35 -13.17
N PHE A 234 28.23 -13.71 -12.30
CA PHE A 234 28.58 -12.40 -11.77
C PHE A 234 28.33 -12.30 -10.27
N SER A 235 29.08 -11.43 -9.62
CA SER A 235 28.82 -10.98 -8.26
C SER A 235 29.00 -9.46 -8.17
N LEU A 236 28.16 -8.82 -7.32
CA LEU A 236 28.26 -7.40 -7.02
C LEU A 236 28.09 -7.23 -5.52
N ASN A 237 28.95 -6.44 -4.90
CA ASN A 237 28.88 -6.05 -3.52
C ASN A 237 28.90 -4.52 -3.40
N ALA A 238 27.86 -3.96 -2.80
CA ALA A 238 27.73 -2.55 -2.47
C ALA A 238 27.57 -2.40 -0.94
N PRO A 239 28.67 -2.29 -0.21
CA PRO A 239 28.67 -2.27 1.26
C PRO A 239 28.05 -1.00 1.85
N ASN A 240 27.90 0.04 1.06
CA ASN A 240 27.34 1.32 1.49
C ASN A 240 26.45 1.92 0.40
N LEU A 241 25.13 1.77 0.56
CA LEU A 241 24.15 2.36 -0.36
C LEU A 241 24.07 3.88 -0.26
N GLY A 242 24.65 4.49 0.78
CA GLY A 242 24.71 5.93 0.96
C GLY A 242 25.41 6.66 -0.20
N VAL A 243 26.28 5.97 -0.94
CA VAL A 243 26.94 6.53 -2.16
C VAL A 243 25.93 6.95 -3.22
N PHE A 244 24.74 6.34 -3.22
CA PHE A 244 23.64 6.65 -4.15
C PHE A 244 22.73 7.78 -3.69
N ASN A 245 22.96 8.36 -2.50
CA ASN A 245 22.09 9.42 -1.98
C ASN A 245 22.03 10.66 -2.88
N LYS A 246 23.10 10.95 -3.60
CA LYS A 246 23.11 12.06 -4.58
C LYS A 246 22.08 11.84 -5.69
N TYR A 247 21.90 10.60 -6.15
CA TYR A 247 20.89 10.24 -7.15
C TYR A 247 19.50 10.11 -6.55
N ALA A 248 19.41 9.52 -5.35
CA ALA A 248 18.16 9.40 -4.61
C ALA A 248 17.53 10.78 -4.32
N ALA A 249 18.35 11.82 -4.12
CA ALA A 249 17.91 13.18 -3.86
C ALA A 249 17.06 13.81 -4.98
N GLU A 250 17.10 13.28 -6.20
CA GLU A 250 16.20 13.71 -7.29
C GLU A 250 14.75 13.24 -7.07
N PHE A 251 14.57 12.13 -6.35
CA PHE A 251 13.26 11.47 -6.17
C PHE A 251 12.74 11.57 -4.73
N ILE A 252 13.66 11.59 -3.77
CA ILE A 252 13.33 11.62 -2.34
C ILE A 252 14.07 12.76 -1.62
N THR A 253 13.47 13.27 -0.55
CA THR A 253 14.08 14.28 0.34
C THR A 253 14.88 13.66 1.48
N GLY A 254 14.89 12.35 1.56
CA GLY A 254 15.58 11.56 2.59
C GLY A 254 16.91 10.99 2.12
N SER A 255 17.44 10.10 2.93
CA SER A 255 18.67 9.34 2.65
C SER A 255 18.42 7.84 2.73
N ILE A 256 19.12 7.09 1.89
CA ILE A 256 19.18 5.63 1.92
C ILE A 256 20.49 5.17 2.53
N ALA A 257 20.47 4.06 3.24
CA ALA A 257 21.64 3.42 3.83
C ALA A 257 21.48 1.89 3.78
N GLY A 258 22.58 1.19 4.04
CA GLY A 258 22.64 -0.27 4.11
C GLY A 258 23.62 -0.86 3.12
N GLU A 259 23.64 -2.18 3.09
CA GLU A 259 24.48 -3.00 2.23
C GLU A 259 23.63 -3.79 1.26
N LEU A 260 24.13 -4.03 0.05
CA LEU A 260 23.48 -4.88 -0.96
C LEU A 260 24.52 -5.79 -1.62
N THR A 261 24.21 -7.07 -1.70
CA THR A 261 25.00 -8.05 -2.43
C THR A 261 24.12 -8.83 -3.39
N THR A 262 24.62 -9.06 -4.59
CA THR A 262 23.96 -9.93 -5.57
C THR A 262 24.96 -10.82 -6.26
N GLN A 263 24.54 -12.02 -6.60
CA GLN A 263 25.30 -12.96 -7.41
C GLN A 263 24.35 -13.77 -8.29
N GLY A 264 24.83 -14.14 -9.46
CA GLY A 264 23.97 -14.85 -10.40
C GLY A 264 24.67 -15.26 -11.68
N GLN A 265 23.88 -15.65 -12.64
CA GLN A 265 24.32 -16.04 -13.97
C GLN A 265 23.49 -15.28 -15.02
N LEU A 266 24.22 -14.71 -15.97
CA LEU A 266 23.68 -14.10 -17.18
C LEU A 266 23.90 -15.06 -18.33
N LYS A 267 22.87 -15.34 -19.12
CA LYS A 267 22.97 -16.07 -20.38
C LYS A 267 22.38 -15.21 -21.51
N LEU A 268 23.10 -15.15 -22.61
CA LEU A 268 22.64 -14.52 -23.82
C LEU A 268 22.94 -15.48 -24.98
N SER A 269 21.89 -15.94 -25.63
CA SER A 269 21.94 -16.73 -26.84
C SER A 269 20.85 -16.22 -27.79
N ASN A 270 19.92 -17.06 -28.20
CA ASN A 270 18.72 -16.60 -28.93
C ASN A 270 17.81 -15.72 -28.06
N ALA A 271 17.91 -15.83 -26.72
CA ALA A 271 17.21 -15.01 -25.77
C ALA A 271 18.09 -14.69 -24.54
N PHE A 272 17.85 -13.55 -23.94
CA PHE A 272 18.45 -13.13 -22.69
C PHE A 272 17.79 -13.86 -21.51
N SER A 273 18.59 -14.36 -20.56
CA SER A 273 18.11 -14.80 -19.26
C SER A 273 19.09 -14.41 -18.14
N LEU A 274 18.53 -13.98 -17.01
CA LEU A 274 19.29 -13.68 -15.81
C LEU A 274 18.69 -14.49 -14.64
N GLU A 275 19.53 -15.24 -13.97
CA GLU A 275 19.22 -15.87 -12.68
C GLU A 275 20.14 -15.28 -11.62
N ALA A 276 19.56 -14.78 -10.52
CA ALA A 276 20.32 -14.12 -9.46
C ALA A 276 19.73 -14.37 -8.08
N LYS A 277 20.56 -14.16 -7.06
CA LYS A 277 20.18 -14.03 -5.64
C LYS A 277 20.51 -12.61 -5.20
N LEU A 278 19.69 -12.05 -4.31
CA LEU A 278 19.92 -10.71 -3.77
C LEU A 278 19.85 -10.77 -2.25
N SER A 279 20.82 -10.17 -1.58
CA SER A 279 20.85 -10.02 -0.12
C SER A 279 21.09 -8.56 0.24
N GLY A 280 20.37 -8.07 1.25
CA GLY A 280 20.57 -6.74 1.80
C GLY A 280 20.67 -6.80 3.33
N LYS A 281 21.46 -5.90 3.91
CA LYS A 281 21.62 -5.76 5.37
C LYS A 281 21.53 -4.31 5.77
N GLY A 282 20.87 -4.05 6.92
CA GLY A 282 20.82 -2.72 7.52
C GLY A 282 20.19 -1.67 6.59
N LEU A 283 19.27 -2.07 5.69
CA LEU A 283 18.62 -1.14 4.77
C LEU A 283 17.81 -0.13 5.57
N ALA A 284 17.94 1.14 5.25
CA ALA A 284 17.19 2.19 5.91
C ALA A 284 16.83 3.34 4.94
N LEU A 285 15.68 3.95 5.21
CA LEU A 285 15.23 5.20 4.62
C LEU A 285 14.99 6.19 5.74
N SER A 286 15.72 7.30 5.73
CA SER A 286 15.69 8.31 6.81
C SER A 286 15.31 9.68 6.27
N SER A 287 14.64 10.49 7.10
CA SER A 287 14.42 11.91 6.87
C SER A 287 15.16 12.69 7.97
N GLY A 288 16.24 13.35 7.60
CA GLY A 288 17.16 13.93 8.59
C GLY A 288 17.76 12.85 9.51
N ARG A 289 17.51 12.95 10.81
CA ARG A 289 17.96 11.96 11.81
C ARG A 289 16.97 10.83 12.05
N ASP A 290 15.74 10.94 11.57
CA ASP A 290 14.67 10.01 11.86
C ASP A 290 14.65 8.89 10.83
N LYS A 291 14.80 7.64 11.29
CA LYS A 291 14.59 6.46 10.44
C LYS A 291 13.08 6.24 10.26
N ILE A 292 12.59 6.48 9.05
CA ILE A 292 11.18 6.28 8.70
C ILE A 292 10.92 4.79 8.43
N PHE A 293 11.84 4.15 7.71
CA PHE A 293 11.77 2.72 7.43
C PHE A 293 13.16 2.09 7.62
N SER A 294 13.21 0.90 8.17
CA SER A 294 14.43 0.09 8.23
C SER A 294 14.12 -1.39 8.05
N LEU A 295 15.12 -2.14 7.59
CA LEU A 295 15.05 -3.56 7.34
C LEU A 295 16.40 -4.17 7.69
N ALA A 296 16.45 -4.99 8.74
CA ALA A 296 17.70 -5.57 9.19
C ALA A 296 18.29 -6.52 8.16
N SER A 297 17.45 -7.32 7.48
CA SER A 297 17.88 -8.19 6.41
C SER A 297 16.82 -8.36 5.32
N LEU A 298 17.28 -8.37 4.08
CA LEU A 298 16.54 -8.72 2.88
C LEU A 298 17.20 -9.95 2.23
N ASN A 299 16.42 -10.93 1.85
CA ASN A 299 16.90 -12.04 1.03
C ASN A 299 15.89 -12.35 -0.07
N VAL A 300 16.35 -12.33 -1.32
CA VAL A 300 15.62 -12.82 -2.48
C VAL A 300 16.36 -14.06 -2.99
N ALA A 301 15.82 -15.23 -2.70
CA ALA A 301 16.50 -16.50 -2.93
C ALA A 301 16.76 -16.80 -4.40
N GLN A 302 15.90 -16.33 -5.29
CA GLN A 302 16.04 -16.46 -6.73
C GLN A 302 15.27 -15.37 -7.45
N ILE A 303 15.93 -14.69 -8.35
CA ILE A 303 15.41 -13.76 -9.34
C ILE A 303 15.60 -14.43 -10.69
N ALA A 304 14.53 -14.64 -11.43
CA ALA A 304 14.59 -15.12 -12.81
C ALA A 304 13.98 -14.07 -13.73
N LEU A 305 14.81 -13.49 -14.60
CA LEU A 305 14.42 -12.45 -15.56
C LEU A 305 14.67 -12.94 -16.97
N SER A 306 13.68 -12.76 -17.83
CA SER A 306 13.73 -12.99 -19.26
C SER A 306 13.10 -11.80 -20.01
N PRO A 307 13.19 -11.71 -21.34
CA PRO A 307 12.56 -10.63 -22.11
C PRO A 307 11.05 -10.46 -21.83
N ASN A 308 10.36 -11.55 -21.48
CA ASN A 308 8.92 -11.57 -21.33
C ASN A 308 8.45 -11.84 -19.90
N SER A 309 9.35 -12.11 -18.95
CA SER A 309 8.95 -12.48 -17.59
C SER A 309 9.97 -12.10 -16.52
N LEU A 310 9.45 -11.79 -15.31
CA LEU A 310 10.20 -11.65 -14.07
C LEU A 310 9.57 -12.53 -13.00
N THR A 311 10.32 -13.43 -12.41
CA THR A 311 9.89 -14.23 -11.27
C THR A 311 10.84 -14.01 -10.09
N LEU A 312 10.28 -13.61 -8.95
CA LEU A 312 10.98 -13.58 -7.66
C LEU A 312 10.47 -14.77 -6.83
N ASN A 313 11.33 -15.74 -6.52
CA ASN A 313 10.85 -16.98 -5.92
C ASN A 313 10.48 -16.79 -4.44
N LYS A 314 11.43 -16.46 -3.58
CA LYS A 314 11.20 -16.27 -2.15
C LYS A 314 11.85 -14.98 -1.68
N ILE A 315 11.04 -14.09 -1.12
CA ILE A 315 11.50 -12.87 -0.47
C ILE A 315 11.38 -13.06 1.04
N THR A 316 12.47 -12.89 1.78
CA THR A 316 12.48 -12.93 3.24
C THR A 316 12.88 -11.56 3.77
N LEU A 317 12.05 -11.00 4.66
CA LEU A 317 12.24 -9.71 5.31
C LEU A 317 12.48 -9.96 6.81
N GLY A 318 13.68 -9.66 7.27
CA GLY A 318 14.05 -9.80 8.68
C GLY A 318 13.97 -8.46 9.40
N SER A 319 13.20 -8.42 10.46
CA SER A 319 13.00 -7.25 11.35
C SER A 319 12.75 -5.94 10.62
N PRO A 320 11.76 -5.88 9.69
CA PRO A 320 11.36 -4.60 9.12
C PRO A 320 10.77 -3.72 10.23
N ALA A 321 11.15 -2.44 10.24
CA ALA A 321 10.60 -1.47 11.17
C ALA A 321 10.15 -0.21 10.43
N ALA A 322 9.01 0.33 10.83
CA ALA A 322 8.49 1.58 10.31
C ALA A 322 8.11 2.52 11.45
N ASN A 323 8.47 3.82 11.30
CA ASN A 323 8.08 4.89 12.19
C ASN A 323 7.24 5.90 11.41
N ILE A 324 5.94 5.78 11.56
CA ILE A 324 4.98 6.61 10.83
C ILE A 324 4.39 7.64 11.80
N SER A 325 4.42 8.89 11.41
CA SER A 325 3.78 9.97 12.19
C SER A 325 2.84 10.80 11.32
N LEU A 326 1.72 11.16 11.92
CA LEU A 326 0.79 12.16 11.42
C LEU A 326 1.04 13.46 12.22
N ASN A 327 1.52 14.49 11.56
CA ASN A 327 1.82 15.75 12.22
C ASN A 327 0.54 16.56 12.56
N LYS A 328 0.70 17.73 13.21
CA LYS A 328 -0.41 18.62 13.57
C LYS A 328 -1.26 19.06 12.38
N ASP A 329 -0.67 19.15 11.18
CA ASP A 329 -1.36 19.50 9.93
C ASP A 329 -2.01 18.27 9.24
N ARG A 330 -2.04 17.12 9.90
CA ARG A 330 -2.53 15.84 9.38
C ARG A 330 -1.81 15.35 8.14
N ARG A 331 -0.50 15.63 8.05
CA ARG A 331 0.37 15.12 6.98
C ARG A 331 1.22 13.98 7.52
N LEU A 332 1.25 12.88 6.78
CA LEU A 332 2.13 11.74 7.09
C LEU A 332 3.59 12.11 6.80
N ASN A 333 4.50 11.78 7.72
CA ASN A 333 5.94 11.95 7.52
C ASN A 333 6.46 11.22 6.27
N LEU A 334 5.85 10.09 5.89
CA LEU A 334 6.18 9.34 4.69
C LEU A 334 5.98 10.18 3.40
N LEU A 335 4.93 11.01 3.35
CA LEU A 335 4.66 11.87 2.19
C LEU A 335 5.70 12.98 2.03
N SER A 336 6.36 13.40 3.11
CA SER A 336 7.43 14.39 3.04
C SER A 336 8.70 13.85 2.39
N LEU A 337 8.85 12.53 2.28
CA LEU A 337 9.99 11.90 1.62
C LEU A 337 9.90 11.93 0.09
N ILE A 338 8.74 12.10 -0.48
CA ILE A 338 8.54 12.08 -1.93
C ILE A 338 8.65 13.50 -2.48
N ARG A 339 9.56 13.72 -3.42
CA ARG A 339 9.61 14.97 -4.18
C ARG A 339 8.57 14.92 -5.29
N PRO A 340 7.65 15.91 -5.40
CA PRO A 340 6.77 16.01 -6.55
C PRO A 340 7.62 16.27 -7.80
N THR A 341 7.72 15.33 -8.71
CA THR A 341 8.35 15.54 -10.00
C THR A 341 7.56 16.60 -10.80
N ALA A 342 8.25 17.40 -11.61
CA ALA A 342 7.60 18.46 -12.42
C ALA A 342 6.46 17.89 -13.31
N GLN A 343 6.54 16.63 -13.70
CA GLN A 343 5.49 15.92 -14.44
C GLN A 343 4.22 15.64 -13.60
N ALA A 344 4.34 15.46 -12.28
CA ALA A 344 3.18 15.29 -11.40
C ALA A 344 2.39 16.60 -11.22
N LYS A 345 3.02 17.77 -11.38
CA LYS A 345 2.34 19.07 -11.35
C LYS A 345 1.51 19.34 -12.61
N GLN A 346 1.84 18.71 -13.75
CA GLN A 346 1.04 18.83 -14.99
C GLN A 346 -0.12 17.82 -15.04
N ALA A 347 -0.04 16.69 -14.32
CA ALA A 347 -1.12 15.70 -14.25
C ALA A 347 -2.30 16.12 -13.36
N ALA A 348 -2.20 17.21 -12.61
CA ALA A 348 -3.28 17.75 -11.77
C ALA A 348 -4.29 18.65 -12.52
N LYS A 349 -4.12 18.87 -13.82
CA LYS A 349 -5.16 19.46 -14.68
C LYS A 349 -5.91 18.34 -15.38
N PRO A 350 -7.26 18.35 -15.41
CA PRO A 350 -8.02 17.36 -16.18
C PRO A 350 -7.63 17.50 -17.65
N ALA A 351 -6.93 16.52 -18.19
CA ALA A 351 -6.65 16.46 -19.60
C ALA A 351 -7.92 16.02 -20.33
N GLU A 352 -8.47 16.87 -21.18
CA GLU A 352 -9.39 16.47 -22.23
C GLU A 352 -8.75 15.34 -23.05
N ALA A 353 -9.52 14.29 -23.26
CA ALA A 353 -9.09 13.08 -23.93
C ALA A 353 -8.64 13.38 -25.38
N ALA A 354 -7.34 13.35 -25.61
CA ALA A 354 -6.80 13.28 -26.96
C ALA A 354 -6.95 11.82 -27.50
N PRO A 355 -7.30 11.61 -28.78
CA PRO A 355 -7.56 10.28 -29.31
C PRO A 355 -6.28 9.43 -29.32
N SER A 356 -6.37 8.26 -28.71
CA SER A 356 -5.27 7.30 -28.61
C SER A 356 -4.84 6.82 -30.00
N ARG A 357 -3.62 7.14 -30.40
CA ARG A 357 -2.93 6.43 -31.47
C ARG A 357 -2.77 4.96 -31.06
N SER A 358 -3.22 4.07 -31.90
CA SER A 358 -3.19 2.62 -31.77
C SER A 358 -1.83 2.14 -31.24
N ALA A 359 -1.81 1.68 -29.99
CA ALA A 359 -0.68 0.97 -29.42
C ALA A 359 -0.60 -0.42 -30.08
N LYS A 360 0.45 -0.66 -30.87
CA LYS A 360 0.90 -2.00 -31.22
C LYS A 360 0.94 -2.83 -29.93
N SER A 361 0.38 -4.03 -29.97
CA SER A 361 0.24 -4.94 -28.82
C SER A 361 1.56 -5.02 -28.04
N LYS A 362 1.61 -4.40 -26.84
CA LYS A 362 2.69 -4.62 -25.91
C LYS A 362 2.63 -6.08 -25.52
N ALA A 363 3.65 -6.84 -25.84
CA ALA A 363 3.84 -8.19 -25.32
C ALA A 363 3.59 -8.14 -23.80
N ASN A 364 2.63 -8.91 -23.30
CA ASN A 364 2.23 -8.91 -21.90
C ASN A 364 3.42 -9.43 -21.07
N PHE A 365 4.21 -8.51 -20.48
CA PHE A 365 5.28 -8.87 -19.58
C PHE A 365 4.68 -9.55 -18.33
N ALA A 366 5.02 -10.82 -18.15
CA ALA A 366 4.52 -11.61 -17.03
C ALA A 366 5.44 -11.41 -15.82
N TRP A 367 4.86 -11.14 -14.65
CA TRP A 367 5.66 -11.12 -13.43
C TRP A 367 4.95 -11.82 -12.28
N SER A 368 5.73 -12.38 -11.37
CA SER A 368 5.22 -12.99 -10.14
C SER A 368 6.25 -12.96 -9.02
N VAL A 369 5.75 -12.82 -7.78
CA VAL A 369 6.49 -13.07 -6.55
C VAL A 369 5.86 -14.29 -5.90
N LYS A 370 6.59 -15.40 -5.79
CA LYS A 370 6.01 -16.69 -5.37
C LYS A 370 5.71 -16.76 -3.87
N ASN A 371 6.57 -16.17 -3.07
CA ASN A 371 6.39 -16.17 -1.62
C ASN A 371 7.10 -14.98 -0.99
N ILE A 372 6.42 -14.32 -0.04
CA ILE A 372 7.03 -13.30 0.82
C ILE A 372 6.84 -13.74 2.26
N SER A 373 7.92 -13.77 3.03
CA SER A 373 7.91 -14.00 4.47
C SER A 373 8.53 -12.84 5.23
N LEU A 374 7.95 -12.50 6.36
CA LEU A 374 8.39 -11.43 7.24
C LEU A 374 8.46 -11.98 8.67
N SER A 375 9.51 -11.63 9.40
CA SER A 375 9.69 -11.99 10.80
C SER A 375 10.29 -10.85 11.62
N GLY A 376 9.85 -10.70 12.87
CA GLY A 376 10.35 -9.68 13.80
C GLY A 376 10.01 -8.25 13.39
N GLY A 377 8.93 -8.05 12.62
CA GLY A 377 8.55 -6.72 12.17
C GLY A 377 8.00 -5.83 13.28
N SER A 378 8.14 -4.51 13.12
CA SER A 378 7.59 -3.51 14.04
C SER A 378 7.05 -2.29 13.31
N LEU A 379 6.01 -1.68 13.89
CA LEU A 379 5.44 -0.40 13.44
C LEU A 379 5.19 0.47 14.65
N ASN A 380 5.76 1.67 14.67
CA ASN A 380 5.39 2.73 15.58
C ASN A 380 4.59 3.78 14.81
N PHE A 381 3.37 4.02 15.26
CA PHE A 381 2.52 5.07 14.72
C PHE A 381 2.25 6.13 15.77
N THR A 382 2.42 7.40 15.42
CA THR A 382 2.13 8.54 16.30
C THR A 382 1.21 9.51 15.57
N ASP A 383 0.07 9.85 16.17
CA ASP A 383 -0.80 10.93 15.70
C ASP A 383 -0.66 12.14 16.62
N GLU A 384 -0.01 13.19 16.11
CA GLU A 384 0.21 14.46 16.81
C GLU A 384 -0.89 15.51 16.50
N SER A 385 -1.89 15.15 15.69
CA SER A 385 -3.00 16.06 15.33
C SER A 385 -4.07 16.17 16.43
N LEU A 386 -3.92 15.37 17.50
CA LEU A 386 -4.76 15.35 18.67
C LEU A 386 -4.18 16.23 19.78
N ALA A 387 -5.03 16.67 20.74
CA ALA A 387 -4.59 17.49 21.88
C ALA A 387 -3.52 16.75 22.71
N ALA A 388 -3.70 15.46 22.95
CA ALA A 388 -2.67 14.55 23.45
C ALA A 388 -2.28 13.59 22.31
N PRO A 389 -0.99 13.35 22.03
CA PRO A 389 -0.58 12.46 20.95
C PRO A 389 -1.06 11.02 21.18
N PHE A 390 -1.67 10.42 20.17
CA PHE A 390 -1.94 8.99 20.16
C PHE A 390 -0.69 8.24 19.73
N LYS A 391 -0.35 7.15 20.44
CA LYS A 391 0.79 6.29 20.11
C LYS A 391 0.35 4.84 20.03
N LEU A 392 0.64 4.19 18.90
CA LEU A 392 0.41 2.77 18.69
C LEU A 392 1.73 2.08 18.36
N ARG A 393 2.03 1.03 19.08
CA ARG A 393 3.17 0.16 18.80
C ARG A 393 2.68 -1.23 18.41
N ILE A 394 3.07 -1.68 17.21
CA ILE A 394 2.90 -3.05 16.77
C ILE A 394 4.30 -3.68 16.74
N SER A 395 4.45 -4.86 17.30
CA SER A 395 5.73 -5.58 17.39
C SER A 395 5.57 -7.06 17.10
N ASP A 396 6.67 -7.75 16.98
CA ASP A 396 6.71 -9.20 16.70
C ASP A 396 5.90 -9.61 15.48
N MET A 397 5.82 -8.73 14.50
CA MET A 397 5.07 -9.02 13.27
C MET A 397 5.72 -10.20 12.54
N LYS A 398 4.90 -11.18 12.23
CA LYS A 398 5.20 -12.32 11.36
C LYS A 398 4.17 -12.34 10.27
N ALA A 399 4.62 -12.45 9.01
CA ALA A 399 3.71 -12.53 7.89
C ALA A 399 4.19 -13.52 6.84
N SER A 400 3.22 -14.13 6.16
CA SER A 400 3.45 -14.90 4.94
C SER A 400 2.43 -14.49 3.90
N ILE A 401 2.91 -14.25 2.69
CA ILE A 401 2.09 -13.94 1.52
C ILE A 401 2.44 -14.97 0.46
N SER A 402 1.44 -15.62 -0.09
CA SER A 402 1.61 -16.56 -1.20
C SER A 402 1.90 -15.82 -2.51
N GLU A 403 1.74 -16.46 -3.63
CA GLU A 403 2.04 -15.86 -4.94
C GLU A 403 1.30 -14.55 -5.16
N ILE A 404 2.07 -13.48 -5.43
CA ILE A 404 1.57 -12.20 -5.94
C ILE A 404 1.81 -12.15 -7.43
N SER A 405 0.74 -11.99 -8.21
CA SER A 405 0.79 -11.80 -9.65
C SER A 405 -0.45 -11.04 -10.14
N PRO A 406 -0.44 -10.48 -11.36
CA PRO A 406 -1.60 -9.74 -11.87
C PRO A 406 -2.89 -10.56 -11.99
N LYS A 407 -2.77 -11.89 -12.12
CA LYS A 407 -3.90 -12.77 -12.45
C LYS A 407 -4.38 -13.64 -11.29
N ARG A 408 -3.65 -13.71 -10.17
CA ARG A 408 -3.95 -14.63 -9.06
C ARG A 408 -4.24 -13.89 -7.77
N ALA A 409 -5.13 -14.46 -6.98
CA ALA A 409 -5.32 -14.03 -5.60
C ALA A 409 -4.14 -14.49 -4.74
N ALA A 410 -3.69 -13.63 -3.84
CA ALA A 410 -2.71 -13.93 -2.83
C ALA A 410 -3.39 -14.30 -1.51
N ASP A 411 -2.89 -15.34 -0.85
CA ASP A 411 -3.25 -15.68 0.52
C ASP A 411 -2.26 -14.99 1.47
N ILE A 412 -2.79 -14.24 2.42
CA ILE A 412 -2.02 -13.46 3.40
C ILE A 412 -2.33 -13.99 4.79
N LYS A 413 -1.30 -14.24 5.58
CA LYS A 413 -1.39 -14.52 7.02
C LYS A 413 -0.45 -13.56 7.74
N LEU A 414 -0.96 -12.88 8.76
CA LEU A 414 -0.16 -11.99 9.60
C LEU A 414 -0.53 -12.21 11.06
N SER A 415 0.46 -12.17 11.92
CA SER A 415 0.29 -12.11 13.38
C SER A 415 1.22 -11.08 13.98
N SER A 416 0.81 -10.44 15.08
CA SER A 416 1.62 -9.43 15.78
C SER A 416 1.15 -9.21 17.22
N LEU A 417 1.98 -8.55 18.01
CA LEU A 417 1.60 -7.91 19.27
C LEU A 417 1.21 -6.46 19.02
N VAL A 418 0.21 -5.98 19.74
CA VAL A 418 -0.30 -4.59 19.69
C VAL A 418 -0.23 -4.01 21.09
N SER A 419 0.39 -2.85 21.23
CA SER A 419 0.57 -2.13 22.51
C SER A 419 1.18 -3.01 23.62
N GLY A 420 2.06 -3.92 23.25
CA GLY A 420 2.83 -4.77 24.16
C GLY A 420 2.17 -6.09 24.58
N SER A 421 0.86 -6.16 24.70
CA SER A 421 0.13 -7.34 25.21
C SER A 421 -0.99 -7.85 24.33
N GLY A 422 -1.62 -6.99 23.56
CA GLY A 422 -2.71 -7.38 22.68
C GLY A 422 -2.22 -8.21 21.49
N LEU A 423 -3.03 -9.17 21.05
CA LEU A 423 -2.74 -10.03 19.91
C LEU A 423 -3.54 -9.59 18.68
N ALA A 424 -2.89 -9.54 17.54
CA ALA A 424 -3.56 -9.32 16.26
C ALA A 424 -3.24 -10.46 15.30
N SER A 425 -4.25 -10.95 14.59
CA SER A 425 -4.09 -11.87 13.48
C SER A 425 -4.93 -11.45 12.29
N ILE A 426 -4.38 -11.56 11.10
CA ILE A 426 -5.03 -11.26 9.84
C ILE A 426 -4.89 -12.48 8.93
N THR A 427 -5.99 -12.92 8.36
CA THR A 427 -6.01 -13.85 7.24
C THR A 427 -6.77 -13.22 6.10
N ALA A 428 -6.19 -13.24 4.91
CA ALA A 428 -6.86 -12.63 3.77
C ALA A 428 -6.57 -13.41 2.47
N ARG A 429 -7.54 -13.37 1.56
CA ARG A 429 -7.38 -13.79 0.18
C ARG A 429 -7.81 -12.64 -0.72
N VAL A 430 -6.83 -12.04 -1.40
CA VAL A 430 -7.04 -10.78 -2.14
C VAL A 430 -6.35 -10.82 -3.50
N TYR A 431 -6.86 -10.06 -4.46
CA TYR A 431 -6.14 -9.74 -5.68
C TYR A 431 -5.35 -8.45 -5.45
N PRO A 432 -4.02 -8.49 -5.23
CA PRO A 432 -3.25 -7.33 -4.75
C PRO A 432 -3.30 -6.11 -5.68
N LEU A 433 -3.47 -6.33 -6.99
CA LEU A 433 -3.57 -5.26 -7.99
C LEU A 433 -5.00 -4.84 -8.31
N ASP A 434 -5.98 -5.61 -7.85
CA ASP A 434 -7.40 -5.34 -8.07
C ASP A 434 -8.22 -5.89 -6.90
N PHE A 435 -8.00 -5.33 -5.72
CA PHE A 435 -8.65 -5.79 -4.49
C PHE A 435 -10.18 -5.62 -4.52
N LYS A 436 -10.71 -4.77 -5.42
CA LYS A 436 -12.15 -4.56 -5.59
C LYS A 436 -12.81 -5.74 -6.30
N ARG A 437 -12.07 -6.51 -7.09
CA ARG A 437 -12.58 -7.65 -7.85
C ARG A 437 -13.14 -8.73 -6.94
N LYS A 438 -12.33 -9.20 -5.99
CA LYS A 438 -12.73 -10.17 -4.98
C LYS A 438 -11.74 -10.16 -3.83
N SER A 439 -12.22 -9.97 -2.61
CA SER A 439 -11.39 -10.02 -1.40
C SER A 439 -12.17 -10.62 -0.25
N ASP A 440 -11.51 -11.47 0.52
CA ASP A 440 -11.98 -12.03 1.79
C ASP A 440 -10.92 -11.73 2.84
N ILE A 441 -11.26 -10.94 3.85
CA ILE A 441 -10.30 -10.45 4.85
C ILE A 441 -10.92 -10.68 6.23
N ASN A 442 -10.21 -11.42 7.07
CA ASN A 442 -10.59 -11.67 8.44
C ASN A 442 -9.50 -11.11 9.37
N VAL A 443 -9.90 -10.28 10.32
CA VAL A 443 -9.03 -9.70 11.35
C VAL A 443 -9.54 -10.11 12.70
N VAL A 444 -8.67 -10.59 13.55
CA VAL A 444 -8.96 -10.90 14.95
C VAL A 444 -7.97 -10.15 15.83
N LEU A 445 -8.51 -9.27 16.67
CA LEU A 445 -7.78 -8.62 17.76
C LEU A 445 -8.25 -9.20 19.07
N LYS A 446 -7.30 -9.50 19.96
CA LYS A 446 -7.60 -10.02 21.30
C LYS A 446 -6.85 -9.22 22.36
N GLU A 447 -7.56 -8.87 23.42
CA GLU A 447 -7.01 -8.22 24.61
C GLU A 447 -6.21 -6.93 24.31
N ILE A 448 -6.66 -6.13 23.34
CA ILE A 448 -6.01 -4.87 23.01
C ILE A 448 -6.30 -3.86 24.12
N PRO A 449 -5.29 -3.29 24.80
CA PRO A 449 -5.49 -2.26 25.80
C PRO A 449 -6.19 -1.03 25.22
N LEU A 450 -7.24 -0.53 25.89
CA LEU A 450 -8.03 0.60 25.40
C LEU A 450 -7.51 1.96 25.88
N VAL A 451 -6.81 2.04 27.00
CA VAL A 451 -6.30 3.31 27.53
C VAL A 451 -5.48 4.11 26.50
N PRO A 452 -4.62 3.51 25.65
CA PRO A 452 -3.91 4.25 24.62
C PRO A 452 -4.81 4.94 23.58
N VAL A 453 -6.08 4.53 23.46
CA VAL A 453 -7.03 5.12 22.50
C VAL A 453 -7.70 6.39 23.05
N SER A 454 -7.51 6.71 24.35
CA SER A 454 -8.06 7.89 25.01
C SER A 454 -7.96 9.20 24.22
N PRO A 455 -6.89 9.54 23.51
CA PRO A 455 -6.83 10.79 22.76
C PRO A 455 -7.93 10.91 21.69
N TYR A 456 -8.32 9.79 21.08
CA TYR A 456 -9.43 9.78 20.10
C TYR A 456 -10.79 9.87 20.78
N THR A 457 -11.00 9.14 21.89
CA THR A 457 -12.29 9.17 22.59
C THR A 457 -12.51 10.51 23.27
N ALA A 458 -11.48 11.13 23.86
CA ALA A 458 -11.51 12.50 24.38
C ALA A 458 -11.97 13.50 23.31
N LYS A 459 -11.44 13.38 22.09
CA LYS A 459 -11.80 14.28 20.99
C LYS A 459 -13.23 14.07 20.48
N TYR A 460 -13.61 12.81 20.17
CA TYR A 460 -14.85 12.54 19.42
C TYR A 460 -16.03 12.09 20.29
N ILE A 461 -15.75 11.64 21.51
CA ILE A 461 -16.76 11.14 22.46
C ILE A 461 -16.87 12.04 23.69
N GLY A 462 -15.85 12.85 23.99
CA GLY A 462 -15.84 13.74 25.14
C GLY A 462 -15.40 13.07 26.43
N ASN A 463 -14.86 11.84 26.38
CA ASN A 463 -14.37 11.13 27.56
C ASN A 463 -13.03 10.44 27.26
N GLU A 464 -12.14 10.41 28.24
CA GLU A 464 -10.99 9.51 28.25
C GLU A 464 -11.44 8.07 28.52
N ILE A 465 -10.53 7.12 28.38
CA ILE A 465 -10.70 5.73 28.80
C ILE A 465 -9.80 5.49 30.00
N ALA A 466 -10.39 5.03 31.12
CA ALA A 466 -9.65 4.69 32.33
C ALA A 466 -9.15 3.25 32.35
N GLY A 467 -9.88 2.33 31.69
CA GLY A 467 -9.55 0.91 31.67
C GLY A 467 -10.27 0.14 30.59
N GLY A 468 -9.90 -1.13 30.47
CA GLY A 468 -10.57 -2.08 29.59
C GLY A 468 -9.70 -2.61 28.46
N LYS A 469 -10.20 -3.69 27.84
CA LYS A 469 -9.58 -4.38 26.72
C LYS A 469 -10.59 -4.55 25.58
N LEU A 470 -10.10 -4.48 24.35
CA LEU A 470 -10.87 -4.72 23.15
C LEU A 470 -10.57 -6.12 22.59
N ASN A 471 -11.63 -6.88 22.36
CA ASN A 471 -11.64 -8.04 21.48
C ASN A 471 -12.46 -7.68 20.23
N LEU A 472 -11.91 -7.92 19.05
CA LEU A 472 -12.55 -7.50 17.80
C LEU A 472 -12.40 -8.58 16.74
N LYS A 473 -13.50 -8.94 16.09
CA LYS A 473 -13.54 -9.80 14.92
C LYS A 473 -14.11 -9.01 13.75
N LEU A 474 -13.34 -8.90 12.69
CA LEU A 474 -13.76 -8.25 11.45
C LEU A 474 -13.79 -9.30 10.34
N ALA A 475 -14.87 -9.38 9.60
CA ALA A 475 -14.99 -10.20 8.42
C ALA A 475 -15.45 -9.33 7.25
N TYR A 476 -14.59 -9.12 6.26
CA TYR A 476 -14.84 -8.27 5.11
C TYR A 476 -14.85 -9.11 3.84
N LYS A 477 -15.96 -9.04 3.11
CA LYS A 477 -16.11 -9.64 1.79
C LYS A 477 -16.34 -8.54 0.77
N ILE A 478 -15.47 -8.48 -0.22
CA ILE A 478 -15.58 -7.56 -1.34
C ILE A 478 -15.79 -8.41 -2.59
N ASP A 479 -16.81 -8.09 -3.37
CA ASP A 479 -17.08 -8.74 -4.64
C ASP A 479 -17.56 -7.68 -5.63
N ASP A 480 -16.81 -7.53 -6.72
CA ASP A 480 -17.06 -6.53 -7.76
C ASP A 480 -17.33 -5.11 -7.19
N GLY A 481 -16.46 -4.68 -6.29
CA GLY A 481 -16.55 -3.38 -5.62
C GLY A 481 -17.64 -3.24 -4.57
N LYS A 482 -18.44 -4.25 -4.31
CA LYS A 482 -19.45 -4.27 -3.23
C LYS A 482 -18.83 -4.81 -1.96
N LEU A 483 -18.87 -4.04 -0.90
CA LEU A 483 -18.39 -4.39 0.43
C LEU A 483 -19.55 -4.90 1.28
N ASN A 484 -19.39 -6.08 1.88
CA ASN A 484 -20.18 -6.58 2.99
C ASN A 484 -19.22 -6.91 4.14
N ALA A 485 -19.47 -6.35 5.31
CA ALA A 485 -18.62 -6.50 6.47
C ALA A 485 -19.41 -6.77 7.74
N SER A 486 -18.88 -7.64 8.58
CA SER A 486 -19.28 -7.83 9.98
C SER A 486 -18.16 -7.34 10.88
N ASN A 487 -18.52 -6.56 11.90
CA ASN A 487 -17.60 -6.06 12.93
C ASN A 487 -18.20 -6.42 14.28
N ASP A 488 -17.65 -7.44 14.94
CA ASP A 488 -18.08 -7.89 16.24
C ASP A 488 -17.03 -7.45 17.27
N LEU A 489 -17.44 -6.50 18.13
CA LEU A 489 -16.64 -5.93 19.20
C LEU A 489 -17.12 -6.47 20.54
N ASN A 490 -16.16 -6.86 21.38
CA ASN A 490 -16.38 -7.10 22.79
C ASN A 490 -15.40 -6.21 23.58
N LEU A 491 -15.92 -5.38 24.47
CA LEU A 491 -15.16 -4.55 25.39
C LEU A 491 -15.22 -5.20 26.78
N ASP A 492 -14.09 -5.74 27.22
CA ASP A 492 -13.95 -6.38 28.53
C ASP A 492 -13.54 -5.35 29.58
N ARG A 493 -14.33 -5.24 30.66
CA ARG A 493 -14.12 -4.31 31.80
C ARG A 493 -13.81 -2.88 31.35
N PHE A 494 -14.63 -2.40 30.43
CA PHE A 494 -14.50 -1.04 29.91
C PHE A 494 -14.86 0.00 30.96
N GLU A 495 -13.96 0.95 31.19
CA GLU A 495 -14.16 2.04 32.13
C GLU A 495 -13.96 3.39 31.47
N LEU A 496 -14.96 4.26 31.57
CA LEU A 496 -14.84 5.66 31.18
C LEU A 496 -13.92 6.40 32.14
N GLY A 497 -13.03 7.19 31.59
CA GLY A 497 -12.18 8.12 32.31
C GLY A 497 -12.84 9.50 32.49
N LYS A 498 -11.99 10.51 32.64
CA LYS A 498 -12.44 11.89 32.84
C LYS A 498 -13.20 12.40 31.63
N GLU A 499 -14.23 13.20 31.89
CA GLU A 499 -14.90 13.99 30.87
C GLU A 499 -13.99 15.12 30.37
N VAL A 500 -13.94 15.30 29.06
CA VAL A 500 -13.12 16.30 28.37
C VAL A 500 -14.00 17.13 27.45
N GLN A 501 -13.93 18.45 27.60
CA GLN A 501 -14.64 19.33 26.68
C GLN A 501 -13.97 19.30 25.30
N SER A 502 -14.73 18.92 24.28
CA SER A 502 -14.30 18.91 22.88
C SER A 502 -15.40 19.41 21.96
N LYS A 503 -15.05 20.28 21.02
CA LYS A 503 -16.00 20.79 20.01
C LYS A 503 -16.43 19.70 19.02
N ASP A 504 -15.64 18.65 18.88
CA ASP A 504 -15.89 17.53 17.96
C ASP A 504 -16.66 16.38 18.65
N ALA A 505 -16.89 16.48 19.97
CA ALA A 505 -17.54 15.44 20.75
C ALA A 505 -19.06 15.34 20.47
N LEU A 506 -19.56 14.12 20.57
CA LEU A 506 -21.01 13.87 20.48
C LEU A 506 -21.70 14.44 21.69
N SER A 507 -22.81 15.18 21.48
CA SER A 507 -23.67 15.67 22.55
C SER A 507 -24.61 14.56 23.03
N LEU A 508 -24.06 13.48 23.61
CA LEU A 508 -24.78 12.32 24.12
C LEU A 508 -24.33 11.99 25.55
N PRO A 509 -25.20 11.50 26.43
CA PRO A 509 -24.84 11.06 27.78
C PRO A 509 -24.10 9.72 27.73
N ILE A 510 -22.78 9.75 27.40
CA ILE A 510 -21.98 8.56 27.16
C ILE A 510 -21.94 7.63 28.38
N GLY A 511 -21.89 8.17 29.58
CA GLY A 511 -21.97 7.38 30.83
C GLY A 511 -23.21 6.52 30.90
N LEU A 512 -24.38 7.06 30.50
CA LEU A 512 -25.61 6.32 30.40
C LEU A 512 -25.56 5.23 29.33
N VAL A 513 -25.01 5.56 28.14
CA VAL A 513 -24.87 4.59 27.05
C VAL A 513 -24.01 3.40 27.47
N VAL A 514 -22.89 3.64 28.13
CA VAL A 514 -22.00 2.58 28.66
C VAL A 514 -22.73 1.73 29.71
N SER A 515 -23.45 2.35 30.64
CA SER A 515 -24.21 1.61 31.65
C SER A 515 -25.32 0.74 31.03
N ILE A 516 -25.98 1.21 29.97
CA ILE A 516 -26.99 0.43 29.24
C ILE A 516 -26.35 -0.79 28.54
N LEU A 517 -25.17 -0.62 27.93
CA LEU A 517 -24.52 -1.64 27.15
C LEU A 517 -23.78 -2.70 27.97
N LYS A 518 -23.28 -2.36 29.17
CA LYS A 518 -22.59 -3.31 30.05
C LYS A 518 -23.52 -4.44 30.45
N ASP A 519 -23.06 -5.67 30.39
CA ASP A 519 -23.75 -6.84 30.94
C ASP A 519 -23.38 -7.09 32.41
N SER A 520 -23.84 -8.21 33.00
CA SER A 520 -23.55 -8.60 34.39
C SER A 520 -22.07 -8.94 34.63
N ASP A 521 -21.31 -9.23 33.57
CA ASP A 521 -19.89 -9.59 33.61
C ASP A 521 -18.97 -8.42 33.24
N ASP A 522 -19.52 -7.17 33.25
CA ASP A 522 -18.84 -5.95 32.86
C ASP A 522 -18.35 -5.93 31.38
N GLN A 523 -19.06 -6.68 30.53
CA GLN A 523 -18.73 -6.76 29.11
C GLN A 523 -19.72 -5.94 28.27
N ILE A 524 -19.23 -5.42 27.14
CA ILE A 524 -20.05 -4.74 26.15
C ILE A 524 -19.88 -5.44 24.81
N ASP A 525 -20.94 -6.08 24.33
CA ASP A 525 -20.96 -6.74 23.02
C ASP A 525 -21.70 -5.90 21.98
N ILE A 526 -21.01 -5.58 20.90
CA ILE A 526 -21.53 -4.76 19.80
C ILE A 526 -21.25 -5.46 18.47
N SER A 527 -22.29 -5.65 17.66
CA SER A 527 -22.15 -6.10 16.27
C SER A 527 -22.56 -4.97 15.33
N LEU A 528 -21.64 -4.57 14.45
CA LEU A 528 -21.82 -3.50 13.46
C LEU A 528 -21.70 -4.06 12.05
N PRO A 529 -22.80 -4.46 11.40
CA PRO A 529 -22.76 -4.80 10.00
C PRO A 529 -22.57 -3.53 9.16
N LEU A 530 -21.68 -3.58 8.18
CA LEU A 530 -21.41 -2.48 7.26
C LEU A 530 -21.58 -2.97 5.82
N SER A 531 -22.10 -2.13 4.95
CA SER A 531 -22.16 -2.37 3.52
C SER A 531 -21.92 -1.09 2.75
N GLY A 532 -21.36 -1.22 1.55
CA GLY A 532 -21.06 -0.04 0.72
C GLY A 532 -20.52 -0.42 -0.65
N THR A 533 -20.35 0.57 -1.50
CA THR A 533 -19.80 0.42 -2.84
C THR A 533 -18.46 1.16 -2.93
N LEU A 534 -17.36 0.42 -3.01
CA LEU A 534 -15.99 0.95 -3.09
C LEU A 534 -15.69 1.72 -4.38
N SER A 535 -16.53 1.57 -5.39
CA SER A 535 -16.40 2.27 -6.65
C SER A 535 -17.02 3.67 -6.65
N ASP A 536 -17.78 4.02 -5.60
CA ASP A 536 -18.32 5.37 -5.42
C ASP A 536 -17.15 6.34 -5.12
N PRO A 537 -16.97 7.41 -5.89
CA PRO A 537 -15.92 8.41 -5.63
C PRO A 537 -16.05 9.10 -4.25
N LYS A 538 -17.25 9.11 -3.67
CA LYS A 538 -17.54 9.65 -2.34
C LYS A 538 -17.35 8.63 -1.21
N PHE A 539 -17.03 7.38 -1.53
CA PHE A 539 -16.86 6.34 -0.53
C PHE A 539 -15.69 6.68 0.40
N SER A 540 -15.97 6.70 1.70
CA SER A 540 -14.99 6.85 2.77
C SER A 540 -15.28 5.80 3.84
N TYR A 541 -14.36 4.86 4.02
CA TYR A 541 -14.48 3.83 5.03
C TYR A 541 -14.61 4.41 6.45
N GLY A 542 -13.79 5.42 6.78
CA GLY A 542 -13.86 6.11 8.08
C GLY A 542 -15.21 6.78 8.33
N ALA A 543 -15.77 7.44 7.31
CA ALA A 543 -17.09 8.06 7.42
C ALA A 543 -18.21 7.01 7.59
N LEU A 544 -18.09 5.86 6.91
CA LEU A 544 -19.04 4.74 7.02
C LEU A 544 -19.05 4.18 8.45
N VAL A 545 -17.86 3.85 8.98
CA VAL A 545 -17.71 3.33 10.35
C VAL A 545 -18.20 4.32 11.38
N TRP A 546 -17.77 5.60 11.28
CA TRP A 546 -18.18 6.64 12.23
C TRP A 546 -19.68 6.90 12.17
N GLY A 547 -20.30 6.89 10.98
CA GLY A 547 -21.73 7.01 10.81
C GLY A 547 -22.49 5.88 11.50
N ALA A 548 -22.02 4.64 11.39
CA ALA A 548 -22.61 3.49 12.06
C ALA A 548 -22.48 3.57 13.59
N VAL A 549 -21.32 3.97 14.11
CA VAL A 549 -21.10 4.19 15.55
C VAL A 549 -22.02 5.30 16.09
N LYS A 550 -22.03 6.45 15.42
CA LYS A 550 -22.90 7.57 15.81
C LYS A 550 -24.37 7.17 15.84
N LYS A 551 -24.82 6.45 14.81
CA LYS A 551 -26.20 5.94 14.76
C LYS A 551 -26.49 5.00 15.92
N LEU A 552 -25.60 4.03 16.19
CA LEU A 552 -25.76 3.10 17.30
C LEU A 552 -25.91 3.83 18.64
N LEU A 553 -24.98 4.76 18.94
CA LEU A 553 -25.02 5.52 20.20
C LEU A 553 -26.30 6.36 20.34
N SER A 554 -26.76 6.96 19.24
CA SER A 554 -28.03 7.70 19.23
C SER A 554 -29.23 6.78 19.43
N ASP A 555 -29.26 5.62 18.77
CA ASP A 555 -30.36 4.65 18.91
C ASP A 555 -30.47 4.12 20.36
N ILE A 556 -29.34 3.95 21.07
CA ILE A 556 -29.32 3.54 22.48
C ILE A 556 -29.97 4.59 23.38
N VAL A 557 -29.67 5.88 23.16
CA VAL A 557 -30.23 6.97 23.94
C VAL A 557 -31.75 7.13 23.67
N LEU A 558 -32.16 6.97 22.41
CA LEU A 558 -33.55 7.11 21.99
C LEU A 558 -34.43 5.91 22.37
N SER A 559 -33.86 4.71 22.44
CA SER A 559 -34.61 3.47 22.74
C SER A 559 -33.84 2.56 23.70
N PRO A 560 -33.59 2.98 24.94
CA PRO A 560 -32.70 2.30 25.89
C PRO A 560 -33.18 0.87 26.22
N PHE A 561 -34.48 0.66 26.41
CA PHE A 561 -35.04 -0.64 26.76
C PHE A 561 -34.82 -1.71 25.69
N ARG A 562 -34.76 -1.32 24.43
CA ARG A 562 -34.46 -2.23 23.31
C ARG A 562 -33.06 -2.90 23.42
N PHE A 563 -32.09 -2.18 23.96
CA PHE A 563 -30.74 -2.70 24.17
C PHE A 563 -30.64 -3.47 25.49
N MET A 564 -31.24 -2.98 26.58
CA MET A 564 -31.25 -3.66 27.88
C MET A 564 -31.99 -4.99 27.86
N GLY A 565 -33.06 -5.11 27.09
CA GLY A 565 -33.84 -6.34 27.05
C GLY A 565 -33.08 -7.52 26.42
N LYS A 566 -32.18 -7.26 25.51
CA LYS A 566 -31.30 -8.29 24.99
C LYS A 566 -30.41 -8.88 26.09
N ILE A 567 -29.97 -8.05 27.04
CA ILE A 567 -29.17 -8.43 28.20
C ILE A 567 -30.03 -9.19 29.21
N ALA A 568 -31.27 -8.76 29.42
CA ALA A 568 -32.24 -9.38 30.36
C ALA A 568 -32.95 -10.64 29.78
N GLY A 569 -32.68 -11.00 28.52
CA GLY A 569 -33.26 -12.16 27.84
C GLY A 569 -34.76 -12.01 27.54
N VAL A 570 -35.23 -10.77 27.32
CA VAL A 570 -36.66 -10.43 27.06
C VAL A 570 -36.84 -9.79 25.67
N ASP A 571 -38.02 -10.00 25.05
CA ASP A 571 -38.38 -9.33 23.80
C ASP A 571 -38.84 -7.90 24.07
N THR A 572 -37.97 -6.94 23.84
CA THR A 572 -38.15 -5.53 24.15
C THR A 572 -38.74 -4.68 23.02
N LYS A 573 -39.11 -5.28 21.90
CA LYS A 573 -39.74 -4.50 20.79
C LYS A 573 -40.98 -3.73 21.20
N LYS A 574 -41.57 -4.06 22.39
CA LYS A 574 -42.79 -3.46 22.92
C LYS A 574 -42.58 -2.63 24.20
N LEU A 575 -41.35 -2.49 24.71
CA LEU A 575 -41.04 -1.82 25.99
C LEU A 575 -40.79 -0.30 25.86
N GLU A 576 -41.32 0.37 24.86
CA GLU A 576 -41.17 1.82 24.72
C GLU A 576 -42.26 2.61 25.48
N SER A 577 -43.43 2.01 25.68
CA SER A 577 -44.56 2.64 26.38
C SER A 577 -45.48 1.60 27.03
N ILE A 578 -46.16 2.01 28.05
CA ILE A 578 -47.33 1.32 28.63
C ILE A 578 -48.56 2.07 28.15
N ASP A 579 -49.47 1.36 27.50
CA ASP A 579 -50.62 1.96 26.84
C ASP A 579 -51.86 1.96 27.79
N PHE A 580 -52.63 3.05 27.80
CA PHE A 580 -53.81 3.24 28.60
C PHE A 580 -55.02 3.57 27.74
N GLU A 581 -56.22 3.17 28.22
CA GLU A 581 -57.46 3.65 27.64
C GLU A 581 -57.70 5.14 28.00
N ALA A 582 -58.47 5.78 27.16
CA ALA A 582 -58.88 7.16 27.41
C ALA A 582 -59.61 7.30 28.74
N ALA A 583 -59.29 8.36 29.48
CA ALA A 583 -59.86 8.66 30.83
C ALA A 583 -59.77 7.51 31.87
N SER A 584 -58.72 6.62 31.69
CA SER A 584 -58.42 5.51 32.59
C SER A 584 -57.00 5.53 33.06
N SER A 585 -56.74 5.17 34.30
CA SER A 585 -55.40 4.88 34.85
C SER A 585 -55.21 3.39 35.18
N GLU A 586 -56.17 2.55 34.80
CA GLU A 586 -56.08 1.11 34.99
C GLU A 586 -55.13 0.53 33.95
N ILE A 587 -54.23 -0.35 34.41
CA ILE A 587 -53.29 -1.04 33.53
C ILE A 587 -54.03 -2.13 32.77
N LEU A 588 -53.93 -2.11 31.45
CA LEU A 588 -54.53 -3.14 30.60
C LEU A 588 -53.91 -4.51 30.88
N ILE A 589 -54.74 -5.56 30.83
CA ILE A 589 -54.24 -6.95 31.01
C ILE A 589 -53.12 -7.27 30.02
N SER A 590 -53.23 -6.77 28.78
CA SER A 590 -52.22 -6.91 27.74
C SER A 590 -50.88 -6.25 28.08
N GLU A 591 -50.88 -5.22 28.95
CA GLU A 591 -49.70 -4.48 29.33
C GLU A 591 -48.94 -5.12 30.51
N ASN A 592 -49.54 -6.05 31.23
CA ASN A 592 -48.89 -6.72 32.38
C ASN A 592 -47.60 -7.46 31.97
N SER A 593 -47.56 -8.09 30.81
CA SER A 593 -46.35 -8.74 30.31
C SER A 593 -45.22 -7.75 30.05
N LYS A 594 -45.54 -6.53 29.57
CA LYS A 594 -44.55 -5.47 29.38
C LYS A 594 -43.98 -5.00 30.74
N ILE A 595 -44.84 -4.89 31.77
CA ILE A 595 -44.43 -4.51 33.12
C ILE A 595 -43.55 -5.60 33.76
N ASP A 596 -43.88 -6.89 33.53
CA ASP A 596 -43.04 -8.02 33.97
C ASP A 596 -41.65 -7.96 33.36
N ASP A 597 -41.58 -7.70 32.06
CA ASP A 597 -40.31 -7.59 31.33
C ASP A 597 -39.54 -6.33 31.73
N LEU A 598 -40.22 -5.19 31.94
CA LEU A 598 -39.60 -3.97 32.45
C LEU A 598 -39.03 -4.19 33.87
N ALA A 599 -39.71 -4.96 34.73
CA ALA A 599 -39.19 -5.29 36.05
C ALA A 599 -37.95 -6.20 35.97
N LYS A 600 -37.89 -7.16 35.03
CA LYS A 600 -36.68 -7.99 34.79
C LYS A 600 -35.50 -7.11 34.31
N VAL A 601 -35.76 -6.20 33.38
CA VAL A 601 -34.74 -5.24 32.88
C VAL A 601 -34.25 -4.36 34.04
N ALA A 602 -35.15 -3.82 34.85
CA ALA A 602 -34.81 -2.99 35.99
C ALA A 602 -33.94 -3.73 37.04
N LYS A 603 -34.21 -5.01 37.28
CA LYS A 603 -33.41 -5.84 38.18
C LYS A 603 -32.05 -6.18 37.63
N ALA A 604 -31.93 -6.38 36.30
CA ALA A 604 -30.66 -6.64 35.63
C ALA A 604 -29.74 -5.40 35.60
N LYS A 605 -30.29 -4.19 35.80
CA LYS A 605 -29.58 -2.91 35.77
C LYS A 605 -29.86 -2.08 37.03
N PRO A 606 -29.34 -2.49 38.20
CA PRO A 606 -29.63 -1.84 39.47
C PRO A 606 -29.15 -0.39 39.58
N GLU A 607 -28.18 0.00 38.78
CA GLU A 607 -27.57 1.35 38.73
C GLU A 607 -28.41 2.36 37.95
N LEU A 608 -29.44 1.93 37.21
CA LEU A 608 -30.29 2.82 36.41
C LEU A 608 -31.62 3.10 37.09
N LYS A 609 -32.13 4.32 36.94
CA LYS A 609 -33.50 4.72 37.31
C LYS A 609 -34.42 4.58 36.11
N ILE A 610 -35.65 4.12 36.37
CA ILE A 610 -36.73 4.10 35.37
C ILE A 610 -37.44 5.44 35.43
N ILE A 611 -37.60 6.07 34.28
CA ILE A 611 -38.35 7.31 34.13
C ILE A 611 -39.71 7.00 33.55
N LEU A 612 -40.77 7.40 34.26
CA LEU A 612 -42.15 7.33 33.81
C LEU A 612 -42.57 8.73 33.35
N ASN A 613 -42.73 8.95 32.05
CA ASN A 613 -43.20 10.23 31.53
C ASN A 613 -44.73 10.26 31.62
N SER A 614 -45.26 10.94 32.67
CA SER A 614 -46.71 11.06 32.89
C SER A 614 -47.38 11.66 31.67
N ALA A 615 -48.37 10.95 31.12
CA ALA A 615 -48.94 11.29 29.84
C ALA A 615 -50.46 11.35 29.83
N TYR A 616 -51.00 12.34 29.14
CA TYR A 616 -52.40 12.47 28.77
C TYR A 616 -52.50 12.77 27.26
N ASN A 617 -53.69 12.55 26.68
CA ASN A 617 -54.07 13.11 25.39
C ASN A 617 -55.27 14.03 25.56
N GLU A 618 -55.10 15.34 25.32
CA GLU A 618 -56.12 16.34 25.61
C GLU A 618 -57.43 16.02 24.90
N LYS A 619 -57.37 15.62 23.63
CA LYS A 619 -58.57 15.33 22.85
C LYS A 619 -59.31 14.06 23.33
N LEU A 620 -58.59 12.95 23.42
CA LEU A 620 -59.21 11.66 23.74
C LEU A 620 -59.65 11.57 25.20
N ASP A 621 -58.78 12.00 26.15
CA ASP A 621 -59.09 11.93 27.57
C ASP A 621 -60.21 12.88 27.93
N THR A 622 -60.23 14.11 27.38
CA THR A 622 -61.30 15.07 27.61
C THR A 622 -62.68 14.55 27.12
N HIS A 623 -62.65 14.06 25.84
CA HIS A 623 -63.82 13.51 25.22
C HIS A 623 -64.44 12.36 26.07
N GLU A 624 -63.54 11.41 26.45
CA GLU A 624 -64.01 10.27 27.26
C GLU A 624 -64.46 10.65 28.66
N PHE A 625 -63.80 11.63 29.34
CA PHE A 625 -64.30 12.18 30.60
C PHE A 625 -65.66 12.84 30.44
N GLN A 626 -65.86 13.60 29.38
CA GLN A 626 -67.14 14.25 29.10
C GLN A 626 -68.21 13.22 28.73
N ARG A 627 -67.89 12.18 27.98
CA ARG A 627 -68.73 11.05 27.62
C ARG A 627 -69.24 10.33 28.91
N ARG A 628 -68.28 9.98 29.81
CA ARG A 628 -68.66 9.38 31.14
C ARG A 628 -69.46 10.31 32.01
N SER A 629 -69.15 11.61 31.97
CA SER A 629 -69.97 12.62 32.71
C SER A 629 -71.35 12.68 32.16
N LEU A 630 -71.56 12.66 30.86
CA LEU A 630 -72.89 12.60 30.23
C LEU A 630 -73.62 11.33 30.64
N GLN A 631 -72.97 10.17 30.56
CA GLN A 631 -73.53 8.87 30.91
C GLN A 631 -73.99 8.84 32.38
N ASN A 632 -73.15 9.37 33.31
CA ASN A 632 -73.53 9.51 34.74
C ASN A 632 -74.71 10.45 34.93
N THR A 633 -74.76 11.54 34.17
CA THR A 633 -75.89 12.50 34.22
C THR A 633 -77.14 11.82 33.73
N LEU A 634 -77.11 11.08 32.64
CA LEU A 634 -78.24 10.32 32.10
C LEU A 634 -78.73 9.27 33.11
N THR A 635 -77.83 8.51 33.74
CA THR A 635 -78.12 7.51 34.76
C THR A 635 -78.72 8.15 35.98
N LEU A 636 -78.21 9.31 36.42
CA LEU A 636 -78.83 10.06 37.60
C LEU A 636 -80.25 10.60 37.29
N MET A 637 -80.47 11.06 36.06
CA MET A 637 -81.78 11.50 35.60
C MET A 637 -82.78 10.35 35.55
N SER A 638 -82.32 9.18 35.03
CA SER A 638 -83.14 7.98 35.01
C SER A 638 -83.48 7.53 36.44
N ASN A 639 -82.48 7.41 37.33
CA ASN A 639 -82.72 6.89 38.70
C ASN A 639 -83.48 7.84 39.64
N LYS A 640 -83.28 9.18 39.54
CA LYS A 640 -83.84 10.16 40.41
C LYS A 640 -85.16 10.76 39.90
N GLN A 641 -85.31 10.82 38.55
CA GLN A 641 -86.46 11.50 37.94
C GLN A 641 -87.35 10.53 37.16
N GLY A 642 -86.97 9.24 37.08
CA GLY A 642 -87.73 8.20 36.38
C GLY A 642 -87.82 8.36 34.90
N LEU A 643 -86.91 9.17 34.30
CA LEU A 643 -86.86 9.43 32.85
C LEU A 643 -86.25 8.27 32.10
N SER A 644 -86.82 7.93 30.96
CA SER A 644 -86.13 7.08 30.01
C SER A 644 -84.88 7.76 29.46
N THR A 645 -83.96 6.99 28.89
CA THR A 645 -82.71 7.54 28.29
C THR A 645 -83.01 8.59 27.21
N ASP A 646 -84.02 8.36 26.40
CA ASP A 646 -84.42 9.29 25.33
C ASP A 646 -85.02 10.58 25.87
N GLU A 647 -85.83 10.50 26.92
CA GLU A 647 -86.36 11.66 27.58
C GLU A 647 -85.29 12.48 28.30
N ALA A 648 -84.31 11.81 28.91
CA ALA A 648 -83.19 12.47 29.54
C ALA A 648 -82.28 13.17 28.46
N ILE A 649 -82.06 12.55 27.36
CA ILE A 649 -81.32 13.14 26.21
C ILE A 649 -82.06 14.35 25.66
N ALA A 650 -83.42 14.27 25.49
CA ALA A 650 -84.21 15.38 25.02
C ALA A 650 -84.20 16.58 26.03
N ALA A 651 -84.30 16.32 27.32
CA ALA A 651 -84.16 17.34 28.34
C ALA A 651 -82.79 18.03 28.36
N LEU A 652 -81.68 17.27 28.14
CA LEU A 652 -80.34 17.82 28.06
C LEU A 652 -80.13 18.62 26.78
N LYS A 653 -80.70 18.21 25.66
CA LYS A 653 -80.65 18.98 24.38
C LYS A 653 -81.28 20.35 24.55
N ILE A 654 -82.43 20.41 25.21
CA ILE A 654 -83.12 21.68 25.54
C ILE A 654 -82.23 22.51 26.46
N LYS A 655 -81.68 21.92 27.52
CA LYS A 655 -80.84 22.60 28.51
C LYS A 655 -79.60 23.24 27.87
N TYR A 656 -78.98 22.57 26.89
CA TYR A 656 -77.73 23.01 26.22
C TYR A 656 -77.99 23.69 24.88
N GLY A 657 -79.22 23.80 24.42
CA GLY A 657 -79.58 24.45 23.16
C GLY A 657 -79.19 23.71 21.90
N ILE A 658 -79.09 22.38 21.97
CA ILE A 658 -78.68 21.53 20.89
C ILE A 658 -79.86 21.23 19.97
N LYS A 659 -79.68 21.50 18.69
CA LYS A 659 -80.70 21.32 17.64
C LYS A 659 -80.45 20.13 16.74
N SER A 660 -79.24 19.61 16.68
CA SER A 660 -78.82 18.47 15.88
C SER A 660 -79.56 17.18 16.29
N GLY A 661 -79.50 16.15 15.43
CA GLY A 661 -80.11 14.82 15.71
C GLY A 661 -79.08 13.70 15.68
N GLY A 662 -79.48 12.52 16.20
CA GLY A 662 -78.65 11.32 16.15
C GLY A 662 -77.28 11.46 16.83
N ASP A 663 -76.25 10.91 16.14
CA ASP A 663 -74.86 10.87 16.68
C ASP A 663 -74.31 12.29 16.89
N GLU A 664 -74.59 13.23 15.99
CA GLU A 664 -74.13 14.60 16.11
C GLU A 664 -74.66 15.30 17.40
N ALA A 665 -75.88 15.05 17.75
CA ALA A 665 -76.46 15.56 19.03
C ALA A 665 -75.73 14.94 20.24
N MET A 666 -75.40 13.67 20.18
CA MET A 666 -74.61 13.01 21.24
C MET A 666 -73.24 13.61 21.41
N GLU A 667 -72.52 13.87 20.30
CA GLU A 667 -71.23 14.52 20.34
C GLU A 667 -71.29 15.94 20.90
N GLU A 668 -72.30 16.73 20.54
CA GLU A 668 -72.49 18.06 21.07
C GLU A 668 -72.84 18.01 22.59
N LEU A 669 -73.66 17.03 23.03
CA LEU A 669 -73.97 16.79 24.44
C LEU A 669 -72.77 16.38 25.26
N ILE A 670 -71.87 15.56 24.68
CA ILE A 670 -70.59 15.18 25.28
C ILE A 670 -69.72 16.44 25.44
N GLY A 671 -69.56 17.24 24.40
CA GLY A 671 -68.80 18.48 24.44
C GLY A 671 -69.34 19.54 25.40
N ALA A 672 -70.62 19.53 25.63
CA ALA A 672 -71.27 20.46 26.60
C ALA A 672 -71.06 20.11 28.10
N GLN A 673 -70.51 18.93 28.39
CA GLN A 673 -70.21 18.56 29.79
C GLN A 673 -69.05 19.36 30.34
N LYS A 674 -69.18 19.84 31.58
CA LYS A 674 -68.14 20.58 32.29
C LYS A 674 -66.91 19.72 32.45
N PHE A 675 -65.77 20.28 32.01
CA PHE A 675 -64.45 19.65 32.12
C PHE A 675 -63.45 20.66 32.72
N THR A 676 -62.59 20.20 33.61
CA THR A 676 -61.49 20.99 34.19
C THR A 676 -60.16 20.43 33.78
N ARG A 677 -59.26 21.23 33.18
CA ARG A 677 -58.00 20.79 32.65
C ARG A 677 -57.08 20.12 33.68
N SER A 678 -57.18 20.51 35.00
CA SER A 678 -56.39 19.84 36.06
C SER A 678 -56.60 18.33 36.11
N ARG A 679 -57.77 17.85 35.66
CA ARG A 679 -58.04 16.40 35.60
C ARG A 679 -57.18 15.63 34.65
N LEU A 680 -56.65 16.29 33.61
CA LEU A 680 -55.65 15.64 32.69
C LEU A 680 -54.34 15.41 33.40
N ASP A 681 -53.86 16.41 34.16
CA ASP A 681 -52.63 16.29 34.94
C ASP A 681 -52.73 15.23 36.01
N GLU A 682 -53.87 15.21 36.71
CA GLU A 682 -54.23 14.20 37.76
C GLU A 682 -54.28 12.79 37.15
N LEU A 683 -54.90 12.63 35.99
CA LEU A 683 -54.94 11.36 35.24
C LEU A 683 -53.60 10.88 34.84
N ALA A 684 -52.75 11.77 34.24
CA ALA A 684 -51.41 11.45 33.83
C ALA A 684 -50.55 10.96 35.00
N LEU A 685 -50.64 11.66 36.15
CA LEU A 685 -49.93 11.23 37.36
C LEU A 685 -50.49 9.91 37.92
N ALA A 686 -51.80 9.68 37.86
CA ALA A 686 -52.44 8.43 38.30
C ALA A 686 -51.93 7.24 37.41
N ARG A 687 -51.86 7.41 36.12
CA ARG A 687 -51.30 6.40 35.22
C ARG A 687 -49.86 6.05 35.59
N ALA A 688 -48.98 7.05 35.78
CA ALA A 688 -47.59 6.84 36.17
C ALA A 688 -47.49 6.17 37.57
N THR A 689 -48.31 6.58 38.51
CA THR A 689 -48.38 5.97 39.86
C THR A 689 -48.82 4.51 39.79
N ALA A 690 -49.80 4.18 38.95
CA ALA A 690 -50.22 2.79 38.73
C ALA A 690 -49.08 1.92 38.20
N VAL A 691 -48.32 2.39 37.21
CA VAL A 691 -47.13 1.68 36.70
C VAL A 691 -46.06 1.57 37.78
N GLN A 692 -45.77 2.62 38.53
CA GLN A 692 -44.85 2.59 39.67
C GLN A 692 -45.24 1.52 40.68
N ALA A 693 -46.51 1.51 41.12
CA ALA A 693 -47.03 0.52 42.07
C ALA A 693 -46.87 -0.92 41.53
N ALA A 694 -47.18 -1.13 40.25
CA ALA A 694 -47.05 -2.43 39.59
C ALA A 694 -45.60 -2.91 39.52
N LEU A 695 -44.64 -2.01 39.27
CA LEU A 695 -43.21 -2.33 39.27
C LEU A 695 -42.69 -2.62 40.68
N VAL A 696 -43.15 -1.87 41.69
CA VAL A 696 -42.78 -2.10 43.09
C VAL A 696 -43.29 -3.46 43.58
N GLN A 697 -44.53 -3.85 43.23
CA GLN A 697 -45.07 -5.19 43.51
C GLN A 697 -44.20 -6.31 42.91
N ARG A 698 -43.51 -6.03 41.78
CA ARG A 698 -42.60 -6.95 41.13
C ARG A 698 -41.16 -6.85 41.65
N GLY A 699 -40.92 -6.10 42.73
CA GLY A 699 -39.66 -6.01 43.44
C GLY A 699 -38.67 -4.97 42.89
N VAL A 700 -39.13 -3.98 42.14
CA VAL A 700 -38.32 -2.82 41.78
C VAL A 700 -38.40 -1.79 42.90
N SER A 701 -37.27 -1.26 43.41
CA SER A 701 -37.30 -0.25 44.46
C SER A 701 -37.97 1.03 43.97
N ALA A 702 -38.89 1.61 44.81
CA ALA A 702 -39.56 2.87 44.49
C ALA A 702 -38.58 4.05 44.30
N SER A 703 -37.42 4.04 45.00
CA SER A 703 -36.36 5.06 44.85
C SER A 703 -35.70 5.08 43.48
N ARG A 704 -35.92 4.02 42.71
CA ARG A 704 -35.38 3.85 41.35
C ARG A 704 -36.40 4.18 40.25
N ILE A 705 -37.58 4.66 40.63
CA ILE A 705 -38.65 5.01 39.69
C ILE A 705 -38.96 6.50 39.87
N GLU A 706 -38.69 7.27 38.84
CA GLU A 706 -38.97 8.70 38.82
C GLU A 706 -40.14 9.00 37.92
N ILE A 707 -41.10 9.73 38.44
CA ILE A 707 -42.27 10.19 37.69
C ILE A 707 -42.05 11.63 37.25
N LYS A 708 -42.01 11.87 35.94
CA LYS A 708 -41.86 13.22 35.36
C LYS A 708 -43.22 13.95 35.34
N LYS A 709 -43.14 15.27 35.19
CA LYS A 709 -44.35 16.13 35.11
C LYS A 709 -45.24 15.71 33.94
N PRO A 710 -46.58 15.88 34.09
CA PRO A 710 -47.55 15.60 33.03
C PRO A 710 -47.22 16.31 31.72
N SER A 711 -47.36 15.59 30.60
CA SER A 711 -47.19 16.10 29.25
C SER A 711 -48.20 15.47 28.28
N GLU A 712 -48.50 16.16 27.21
CA GLU A 712 -49.35 15.63 26.16
C GLU A 712 -48.62 14.54 25.38
N ALA A 713 -49.30 13.40 25.18
CA ALA A 713 -48.77 12.27 24.42
C ALA A 713 -49.21 12.33 22.95
N GLU A 714 -48.25 12.12 22.04
CA GLU A 714 -48.56 11.86 20.63
C GLU A 714 -49.14 10.44 20.48
N LEU A 715 -50.27 10.34 19.79
CA LEU A 715 -50.92 9.06 19.54
C LEU A 715 -50.19 8.29 18.43
N LYS A 716 -49.92 7.03 18.70
CA LYS A 716 -49.58 6.05 17.66
C LYS A 716 -50.90 5.62 16.96
N GLN A 717 -50.84 4.75 15.97
CA GLN A 717 -51.97 4.35 15.11
C GLN A 717 -53.21 3.72 15.80
N ASN A 718 -53.23 3.60 17.13
CA ASN A 718 -54.28 3.04 17.96
C ASN A 718 -54.83 4.11 18.93
N SER A 719 -56.08 3.99 19.34
CA SER A 719 -56.75 4.95 20.24
C SER A 719 -56.30 4.87 21.71
N PHE A 720 -55.11 4.29 21.99
CA PHE A 720 -54.55 4.22 23.34
C PHE A 720 -53.56 5.37 23.58
N ILE A 721 -53.49 5.79 24.85
CA ILE A 721 -52.57 6.85 25.27
C ILE A 721 -51.27 6.20 25.81
N PRO A 722 -50.12 6.39 25.13
CA PRO A 722 -48.87 5.80 25.54
C PRO A 722 -48.22 6.61 26.68
N LEU A 723 -47.94 5.97 27.80
CA LEU A 723 -47.04 6.47 28.83
C LEU A 723 -45.63 6.03 28.44
N SER A 724 -44.80 6.93 27.91
CA SER A 724 -43.47 6.61 27.44
C SER A 724 -42.48 6.37 28.60
N LEU A 725 -41.57 5.43 28.37
CA LEU A 725 -40.57 5.00 29.35
C LEU A 725 -39.21 5.57 28.99
N GLY A 726 -38.45 5.96 30.00
CA GLY A 726 -37.06 6.41 29.87
C GLY A 726 -36.18 5.79 30.94
N VAL A 727 -34.87 6.07 30.84
CA VAL A 727 -33.89 5.69 31.87
C VAL A 727 -32.94 6.83 32.13
N GLU A 728 -32.53 6.96 33.39
CA GLU A 728 -31.42 7.83 33.80
C GLU A 728 -30.44 7.03 34.69
N ARG A 729 -29.21 7.54 34.83
CA ARG A 729 -28.19 6.95 35.68
C ARG A 729 -28.24 7.53 37.11
#